data_2d6ae5a4f0fc0d11c66311cb387599ab
#
_entry.id   2d6ae5a4f0fc0d11c66311cb387599ab
#
_cell.length_a   1.000
_cell.length_b   1.000
_cell.length_c   1.000
_cell.angle_alpha   90.00
_cell.angle_beta   90.00
_cell.angle_gamma   90.00
#
_symmetry.space_group_name_H-M   'P 1'
#
loop_
_entity.id
_entity.type
_entity.pdbx_description
1 polymer ?
#
loop_
_entity_poly.entity_id
_entity_poly.type
_entity_poly.pdbx_seq_one_letter_code
_entity_poly.pdbx_strand_id
1 'polypeptide(L)'
;MMNDEILRINGFEIVEDGFDQDKNKYYEGIFTQGNGYFHVRGSFEEGLADAPQNEVYTRTMKSVTTEQQRHPLSKQGTFLPLMMGKHPFLEEVIINLPYFMRIEIAAGNEKLDMIRSDIRDYRRVLNMKTGELTRSFTWITASGEEIDVKFSRFASLDEKRLFVQQADLKPRKGTPYITVKSGIDAGVTTNGYCHFTESSLFEKENKIGVTVKTDVGERASIMCENQLRGLDAVCHTELEKTTIDVIYEGALTENATLVKYSVLGCSRDRTEDYIKEMKECLEQTARLEYKQLLEKSKIIWEQKWKDSDVLVEGCQKLQDSLRFSIYHLLRCGGKEEERIQVCAKGFAGEAYYGRYFWDSEMYLLPFYLYTDPLSAKSLIGYRYWTLEGAKQNAQRYHCRGARYPWQSGLTGTEQCSMWEYADNEVHITADVAFGVMHYYFASGDEKFLFDKGAEILLETSRFWSERVDKGEDGEYHLLNVMGPDEYSPMTRDNGFTNYMVKFNLISALETLRLLKEKKPDRYREVMEKTNTLESELEIFKKIADSLVVPYDEKRKLYLQSADFEDYALIDMDSIWKDKKKAFGHYASQEKIYRSRCIKQADIIALMSIFPEKFTEEQLRVAYEYYKPLTTHDSSLSPAVH
;
A
#
# COMPACT_ATOMS: atom_id res chain seq x y z
N MET A 1 -7.48 17.00 10.50
CA MET A 1 -6.07 16.65 10.25
C MET A 1 -5.19 17.52 11.12
N MET A 2 -4.33 16.89 11.85
CA MET A 2 -3.19 17.35 12.64
C MET A 2 -3.26 18.77 13.21
N ASN A 3 -3.93 18.90 14.35
CA ASN A 3 -3.58 19.92 15.34
C ASN A 3 -2.59 19.29 16.34
N ASP A 4 -1.47 18.80 15.82
CA ASP A 4 -0.37 18.33 16.63
C ASP A 4 0.66 19.46 16.68
N GLU A 5 0.99 19.94 17.87
CA GLU A 5 1.95 21.03 18.02
C GLU A 5 3.37 20.60 17.57
N ILE A 6 3.64 19.30 17.61
CA ILE A 6 4.95 18.70 17.30
C ILE A 6 5.09 18.37 15.81
N LEU A 7 4.04 17.85 15.18
CA LEU A 7 4.08 17.39 13.79
C LEU A 7 3.32 18.35 12.86
N ARG A 8 3.99 18.84 11.84
CA ARG A 8 3.41 19.72 10.82
C ARG A 8 3.92 19.43 9.42
N ILE A 9 3.15 19.84 8.43
CA ILE A 9 3.57 19.89 7.04
C ILE A 9 3.78 21.36 6.69
N ASN A 10 4.89 21.67 6.04
CA ASN A 10 5.26 23.01 5.61
C ASN A 10 5.78 22.94 4.16
N GLY A 11 4.91 23.21 3.22
CA GLY A 11 5.22 23.11 1.79
C GLY A 11 5.58 21.69 1.37
N PHE A 12 6.87 21.42 1.18
CA PHE A 12 7.40 20.11 0.81
C PHE A 12 8.10 19.37 1.96
N GLU A 13 7.94 19.85 3.18
CA GLU A 13 8.57 19.22 4.34
C GLU A 13 7.51 18.70 5.33
N ILE A 14 7.69 17.46 5.78
CA ILE A 14 7.02 16.93 6.96
C ILE A 14 8.00 17.10 8.12
N VAL A 15 7.60 17.84 9.14
CA VAL A 15 8.49 18.26 10.23
C VAL A 15 7.93 17.79 11.56
N GLU A 16 8.75 17.13 12.35
CA GLU A 16 8.53 16.83 13.76
C GLU A 16 9.56 17.60 14.58
N ASP A 17 9.08 18.56 15.38
CA ASP A 17 9.89 19.35 16.32
C ASP A 17 9.60 18.89 17.74
N GLY A 18 10.49 18.11 18.33
CA GLY A 18 10.33 17.44 19.62
C GLY A 18 9.94 15.97 19.46
N PHE A 19 10.37 15.14 20.41
CA PHE A 19 10.13 13.69 20.41
C PHE A 19 8.93 13.36 21.32
N ASP A 20 7.95 12.64 20.77
CA ASP A 20 6.80 12.09 21.51
C ASP A 20 6.80 10.56 21.40
N GLN A 21 7.16 9.90 22.49
CA GLN A 21 7.26 8.45 22.57
C GLN A 21 5.93 7.76 22.22
N ASP A 22 4.80 8.31 22.69
CA ASP A 22 3.48 7.70 22.54
C ASP A 22 2.97 7.77 21.10
N LYS A 23 3.44 8.75 20.33
CA LYS A 23 3.07 8.96 18.93
C LYS A 23 4.11 8.43 17.94
N ASN A 24 5.33 8.09 18.38
CA ASN A 24 6.42 7.74 17.48
C ASN A 24 6.04 6.63 16.50
N LYS A 25 5.33 5.60 16.96
CA LYS A 25 4.92 4.48 16.10
C LYS A 25 3.96 4.92 14.98
N TYR A 26 3.07 5.86 15.26
CA TYR A 26 2.21 6.49 14.26
C TYR A 26 3.02 7.37 13.30
N TYR A 27 3.96 8.14 13.82
CA TYR A 27 4.83 9.01 13.02
C TYR A 27 5.76 8.21 12.10
N GLU A 28 6.22 7.02 12.51
CA GLU A 28 7.02 6.16 11.62
C GLU A 28 6.31 5.88 10.28
N GLY A 29 4.98 5.70 10.28
CA GLY A 29 4.18 5.54 9.07
C GLY A 29 4.19 6.81 8.20
N ILE A 30 4.10 7.98 8.82
CA ILE A 30 4.10 9.30 8.15
C ILE A 30 5.44 9.57 7.48
N PHE A 31 6.55 9.19 8.11
CA PHE A 31 7.92 9.37 7.61
C PHE A 31 8.42 8.21 6.73
N THR A 32 7.52 7.39 6.18
CA THR A 32 7.88 6.28 5.31
C THR A 32 8.52 6.77 4.01
N GLN A 33 9.63 6.14 3.64
CA GLN A 33 10.34 6.31 2.38
C GLN A 33 10.13 5.10 1.46
N GLY A 34 10.34 5.26 0.17
CA GLY A 34 10.23 4.17 -0.81
C GLY A 34 10.52 4.65 -2.22
N ASN A 35 10.70 3.69 -3.12
CA ASN A 35 11.03 3.94 -4.53
C ASN A 35 10.26 3.02 -5.50
N GLY A 36 9.17 2.40 -5.02
CA GLY A 36 8.37 1.43 -5.78
C GLY A 36 8.93 0.00 -5.74
N TYR A 37 10.21 -0.18 -5.50
CA TYR A 37 10.82 -1.51 -5.35
C TYR A 37 10.85 -1.98 -3.89
N PHE A 38 11.26 -1.12 -2.97
CA PHE A 38 11.19 -1.36 -1.53
C PHE A 38 10.70 -0.13 -0.77
N HIS A 39 10.25 -0.36 0.47
CA HIS A 39 9.74 0.68 1.36
C HIS A 39 10.33 0.53 2.76
N VAL A 40 10.62 1.67 3.39
CA VAL A 40 11.23 1.74 4.70
C VAL A 40 10.42 2.69 5.56
N ARG A 41 9.86 2.18 6.66
CA ARG A 41 9.14 2.98 7.65
C ARG A 41 10.10 3.94 8.37
N GLY A 42 9.59 5.05 8.88
CA GLY A 42 10.39 6.07 9.57
C GLY A 42 10.93 5.66 10.94
N SER A 43 11.22 4.36 11.19
CA SER A 43 11.83 3.88 12.43
C SER A 43 13.25 4.40 12.60
N PHE A 44 13.73 4.47 13.85
CA PHE A 44 15.05 4.99 14.18
C PHE A 44 16.16 3.97 13.92
N GLU A 45 17.30 4.47 13.49
CA GLU A 45 18.50 3.68 13.16
C GLU A 45 19.00 2.87 14.35
N GLU A 46 19.05 3.48 15.54
CA GLU A 46 19.45 2.86 16.80
C GLU A 46 18.37 1.95 17.42
N GLY A 47 17.13 2.00 16.87
CA GLY A 47 15.97 1.35 17.44
C GLY A 47 15.44 2.08 18.68
N LEU A 48 14.43 1.50 19.33
CA LEU A 48 13.88 1.92 20.61
C LEU A 48 13.82 0.70 21.53
N ALA A 49 14.49 0.75 22.69
CA ALA A 49 14.61 -0.40 23.58
C ALA A 49 13.28 -0.89 24.13
N ASP A 50 12.41 0.02 24.57
CA ASP A 50 11.15 -0.28 25.22
C ASP A 50 9.98 0.42 24.51
N ALA A 51 9.99 0.41 23.17
CA ALA A 51 8.86 0.94 22.41
C ALA A 51 7.56 0.26 22.89
N PRO A 52 6.57 1.03 23.36
CA PRO A 52 5.31 0.43 23.78
C PRO A 52 4.74 -0.34 22.57
N GLN A 53 4.39 -1.59 22.80
CA GLN A 53 3.65 -2.37 21.82
C GLN A 53 2.24 -1.79 21.77
N ASN A 54 2.06 -0.78 20.92
CA ASN A 54 0.74 -0.18 20.73
C ASN A 54 -0.16 -1.17 20.04
N GLU A 55 -1.08 -1.73 20.78
CA GLU A 55 -2.25 -2.47 20.27
C GLU A 55 -3.20 -1.54 19.52
N VAL A 56 -2.70 -0.80 18.52
CA VAL A 56 -3.49 0.25 17.84
C VAL A 56 -4.74 -0.33 17.18
N TYR A 57 -4.70 -1.60 16.78
CA TYR A 57 -5.83 -2.26 16.12
C TYR A 57 -6.88 -2.82 17.05
N THR A 58 -6.56 -3.13 18.30
CA THR A 58 -7.52 -3.73 19.25
C THR A 58 -8.58 -2.77 19.74
N ARG A 59 -8.46 -1.47 19.49
CA ARG A 59 -9.38 -0.46 19.99
C ARG A 59 -10.47 -0.02 19.03
N THR A 60 -10.38 -0.39 17.75
CA THR A 60 -11.31 0.13 16.75
C THR A 60 -12.59 -0.66 16.57
N MET A 61 -12.64 -1.93 16.95
CA MET A 61 -13.87 -2.73 16.90
C MET A 61 -13.99 -3.63 18.12
N LYS A 62 -14.86 -3.28 19.07
CA LYS A 62 -15.13 -4.11 20.26
C LYS A 62 -15.73 -5.48 19.96
N SER A 63 -16.24 -5.70 18.75
CA SER A 63 -16.96 -6.91 18.38
C SER A 63 -16.17 -7.90 17.52
N VAL A 64 -15.02 -7.50 16.98
CA VAL A 64 -14.22 -8.36 16.09
C VAL A 64 -12.91 -8.74 16.78
N THR A 65 -12.85 -9.96 17.28
CA THR A 65 -11.62 -10.59 17.74
C THR A 65 -11.01 -11.39 16.61
N THR A 66 -10.40 -10.73 15.65
CA THR A 66 -9.54 -11.42 14.68
C THR A 66 -8.15 -11.57 15.26
N GLU A 67 -7.45 -12.65 14.91
CA GLU A 67 -6.04 -12.87 15.27
C GLU A 67 -5.19 -11.65 14.89
N GLN A 68 -5.52 -11.02 13.79
CA GLN A 68 -4.94 -9.78 13.27
C GLN A 68 -4.89 -8.63 14.30
N GLN A 69 -5.84 -8.59 15.21
CA GLN A 69 -5.95 -7.54 16.23
C GLN A 69 -5.17 -7.83 17.51
N ARG A 70 -4.65 -9.05 17.65
CA ARG A 70 -3.96 -9.51 18.86
C ARG A 70 -2.43 -9.46 18.74
N HIS A 71 -1.91 -9.26 17.54
CA HIS A 71 -0.47 -9.25 17.34
C HIS A 71 0.16 -7.88 17.60
N PRO A 72 1.31 -7.86 18.26
CA PRO A 72 2.08 -6.63 18.41
C PRO A 72 2.52 -6.14 17.05
N LEU A 73 2.50 -4.82 16.86
CA LEU A 73 3.10 -4.21 15.69
C LEU A 73 4.61 -4.52 15.67
N SER A 74 5.13 -4.79 14.47
CA SER A 74 6.56 -5.01 14.29
C SER A 74 7.38 -3.79 14.71
N LYS A 75 8.53 -4.02 15.35
CA LYS A 75 9.41 -2.94 15.79
C LYS A 75 9.88 -2.08 14.62
N GLN A 76 10.26 -2.72 13.52
CA GLN A 76 10.75 -2.09 12.29
C GLN A 76 9.75 -2.32 11.14
N GLY A 77 9.93 -1.58 10.04
CA GLY A 77 9.14 -1.75 8.82
C GLY A 77 10.04 -1.56 7.61
N THR A 78 10.52 -2.67 7.06
CA THR A 78 11.31 -2.73 5.82
C THR A 78 10.67 -3.74 4.89
N PHE A 79 10.06 -3.27 3.81
CA PHE A 79 9.21 -4.10 2.96
C PHE A 79 9.71 -4.14 1.52
N LEU A 80 9.74 -5.33 0.94
CA LEU A 80 9.88 -5.56 -0.48
C LEU A 80 8.57 -6.20 -0.98
N PRO A 81 7.74 -5.49 -1.75
CA PRO A 81 6.39 -5.96 -2.13
C PRO A 81 6.34 -7.32 -2.82
N LEU A 82 7.43 -7.72 -3.50
CA LEU A 82 7.58 -9.04 -4.11
C LEU A 82 7.78 -10.18 -3.09
N MET A 83 8.03 -9.84 -1.82
CA MET A 83 8.33 -10.83 -0.77
C MET A 83 7.15 -10.98 0.17
N MET A 84 6.57 -12.17 0.15
CA MET A 84 5.50 -12.56 1.05
C MET A 84 5.93 -13.75 1.90
N GLY A 85 5.27 -13.92 3.04
CA GLY A 85 5.38 -15.07 3.91
C GLY A 85 4.02 -15.71 4.13
N LYS A 86 3.99 -16.80 4.88
CA LYS A 86 2.77 -17.53 5.23
C LYS A 86 2.36 -17.21 6.66
N HIS A 87 1.15 -16.73 6.84
CA HIS A 87 0.56 -16.57 8.16
C HIS A 87 -0.15 -17.88 8.58
N PRO A 88 -0.17 -18.26 9.88
CA PRO A 88 -0.82 -19.49 10.34
C PRO A 88 -2.29 -19.66 9.91
N PHE A 89 -3.02 -18.54 9.77
CA PHE A 89 -4.44 -18.52 9.39
C PHE A 89 -4.72 -17.90 8.02
N LEU A 90 -3.68 -17.39 7.34
CA LEU A 90 -3.79 -16.65 6.10
C LEU A 90 -2.70 -17.15 5.14
N GLU A 91 -2.98 -17.18 3.84
CA GLU A 91 -2.03 -17.74 2.90
C GLU A 91 -0.85 -16.82 2.61
N GLU A 92 -1.13 -15.55 2.32
CA GLU A 92 -0.09 -14.56 1.94
C GLU A 92 -0.13 -13.35 2.85
N VAL A 93 1.03 -12.95 3.37
CA VAL A 93 1.20 -11.73 4.17
C VAL A 93 2.51 -11.06 3.80
N ILE A 94 2.51 -9.72 3.82
CA ILE A 94 3.76 -8.96 3.69
C ILE A 94 4.68 -9.28 4.87
N ILE A 95 5.99 -9.34 4.62
CA ILE A 95 6.99 -9.62 5.65
C ILE A 95 7.98 -8.48 5.78
N ASN A 96 8.48 -8.26 7.00
CA ASN A 96 9.65 -7.46 7.22
C ASN A 96 10.89 -8.18 6.68
N LEU A 97 11.71 -7.44 5.94
CA LEU A 97 13.07 -7.87 5.62
C LEU A 97 13.97 -7.73 6.86
N PRO A 98 15.15 -8.37 6.86
CA PRO A 98 16.18 -8.08 7.86
C PRO A 98 16.42 -6.58 8.02
N TYR A 99 16.55 -6.13 9.27
CA TYR A 99 16.68 -4.71 9.58
C TYR A 99 18.09 -4.19 9.24
N PHE A 100 18.22 -3.66 8.07
CA PHE A 100 19.48 -3.17 7.51
C PHE A 100 19.77 -1.70 7.86
N MET A 101 18.80 -0.97 8.40
CA MET A 101 19.02 0.43 8.80
C MET A 101 19.80 0.58 10.11
N ARG A 102 20.12 -0.52 10.80
CA ARG A 102 20.75 -0.53 12.10
C ARG A 102 22.06 0.25 12.13
N ILE A 103 22.09 1.34 12.91
CA ILE A 103 23.28 2.11 13.30
C ILE A 103 23.09 2.47 14.77
N GLU A 104 23.81 1.80 15.66
CA GLU A 104 23.80 2.05 17.10
C GLU A 104 25.03 2.87 17.48
N ILE A 105 24.85 3.80 18.40
CA ILE A 105 25.93 4.66 18.90
C ILE A 105 25.97 4.54 20.43
N ALA A 106 27.16 4.39 20.97
CA ALA A 106 27.39 4.44 22.41
C ALA A 106 28.54 5.40 22.75
N ALA A 107 28.49 6.05 23.90
CA ALA A 107 29.55 6.86 24.49
C ALA A 107 29.96 6.19 25.80
N GLY A 108 31.17 5.62 25.84
CA GLY A 108 31.59 4.72 26.91
C GLY A 108 30.59 3.55 27.05
N ASN A 109 29.98 3.42 28.23
CA ASN A 109 28.98 2.37 28.51
C ASN A 109 27.53 2.81 28.26
N GLU A 110 27.29 4.05 27.86
CA GLU A 110 25.94 4.58 27.60
C GLU A 110 25.57 4.44 26.13
N LYS A 111 24.54 3.65 25.87
CA LYS A 111 23.96 3.51 24.53
C LYS A 111 22.95 4.63 24.28
N LEU A 112 23.04 5.26 23.13
CA LEU A 112 22.04 6.21 22.64
C LEU A 112 20.68 5.53 22.52
N ASP A 113 19.67 6.07 23.20
CA ASP A 113 18.28 5.65 23.13
C ASP A 113 17.37 6.85 23.33
N MET A 114 16.45 7.11 22.41
CA MET A 114 15.60 8.30 22.45
C MET A 114 14.69 8.39 23.69
N ILE A 115 14.44 7.27 24.38
CA ILE A 115 13.61 7.24 25.60
C ILE A 115 14.45 7.45 26.86
N ARG A 116 15.71 6.99 26.86
CA ARG A 116 16.55 6.92 28.06
C ARG A 116 17.62 7.99 28.12
N SER A 117 18.07 8.47 26.95
CA SER A 117 19.14 9.46 26.85
C SER A 117 18.62 10.89 27.07
N ASP A 118 19.44 11.79 27.61
CA ASP A 118 19.14 13.24 27.66
C ASP A 118 19.32 13.83 26.26
N ILE A 119 18.20 14.09 25.59
CA ILE A 119 18.15 14.59 24.20
C ILE A 119 17.59 16.00 24.18
N ARG A 120 18.29 16.91 23.48
CA ARG A 120 17.86 18.28 23.25
C ARG A 120 17.80 18.61 21.76
N ASP A 121 17.04 19.65 21.43
CA ASP A 121 16.93 20.19 20.06
C ASP A 121 16.56 19.14 19.02
N TYR A 122 15.70 18.18 19.41
CA TYR A 122 15.25 17.13 18.50
C TYR A 122 14.42 17.67 17.35
N ARG A 123 14.79 17.28 16.13
CA ARG A 123 14.07 17.58 14.92
C ARG A 123 14.18 16.43 13.91
N ARG A 124 13.05 16.02 13.32
CA ARG A 124 12.99 15.07 12.21
C ARG A 124 12.26 15.71 11.03
N VAL A 125 12.84 15.62 9.83
CA VAL A 125 12.31 16.24 8.61
C VAL A 125 12.37 15.26 7.46
N LEU A 126 11.23 15.01 6.82
CA LEU A 126 11.16 14.37 5.51
C LEU A 126 10.95 15.43 4.43
N ASN A 127 11.93 15.58 3.57
CA ASN A 127 11.82 16.44 2.39
C ASN A 127 11.16 15.66 1.25
N MET A 128 9.91 15.98 0.93
CA MET A 128 9.13 15.30 -0.10
C MET A 128 9.63 15.56 -1.52
N LYS A 129 10.43 16.61 -1.75
CA LYS A 129 11.06 16.87 -3.07
C LYS A 129 12.24 15.97 -3.38
N THR A 130 12.88 15.43 -2.36
CA THR A 130 14.09 14.62 -2.51
C THR A 130 13.92 13.21 -1.99
N GLY A 131 12.87 12.95 -1.21
CA GLY A 131 12.69 11.71 -0.47
C GLY A 131 13.69 11.51 0.68
N GLU A 132 14.49 12.53 1.00
CA GLU A 132 15.47 12.48 2.09
C GLU A 132 14.79 12.68 3.44
N LEU A 133 15.06 11.77 4.38
CA LEU A 133 14.69 11.89 5.78
C LEU A 133 15.93 12.25 6.60
N THR A 134 15.83 13.34 7.36
CA THR A 134 16.86 13.76 8.30
C THR A 134 16.34 13.78 9.73
N ARG A 135 17.18 13.43 10.69
CA ARG A 135 16.88 13.50 12.11
C ARG A 135 18.11 14.04 12.84
N SER A 136 17.95 15.10 13.64
CA SER A 136 19.05 15.75 14.34
C SER A 136 18.68 16.09 15.78
N PHE A 137 19.63 16.01 16.66
CA PHE A 137 19.51 16.35 18.08
C PHE A 137 20.88 16.51 18.73
N THR A 138 20.92 17.08 19.93
CA THR A 138 22.09 17.07 20.81
C THR A 138 21.89 16.01 21.89
N TRP A 139 22.79 15.05 21.97
CA TRP A 139 22.86 14.04 23.03
C TRP A 139 23.80 14.50 24.14
N ILE A 140 23.30 14.53 25.38
CA ILE A 140 24.08 14.80 26.57
C ILE A 140 24.30 13.47 27.27
N THR A 141 25.58 13.05 27.35
CA THR A 141 25.93 11.78 27.98
C THR A 141 25.90 11.89 29.52
N ALA A 142 25.82 10.77 30.21
CA ALA A 142 25.85 10.72 31.68
C ALA A 142 27.15 11.31 32.26
N SER A 143 28.24 11.31 31.48
CA SER A 143 29.53 11.96 31.84
C SER A 143 29.52 13.48 31.60
N GLY A 144 28.45 14.03 31.02
CA GLY A 144 28.30 15.46 30.77
C GLY A 144 28.97 15.96 29.48
N GLU A 145 29.32 15.06 28.59
CA GLU A 145 29.76 15.37 27.22
C GLU A 145 28.55 15.67 26.34
N GLU A 146 28.75 16.52 25.34
CA GLU A 146 27.68 16.90 24.41
C GLU A 146 28.06 16.54 22.97
N ILE A 147 27.18 15.80 22.29
CA ILE A 147 27.40 15.31 20.93
C ILE A 147 26.22 15.75 20.07
N ASP A 148 26.47 16.51 19.00
CA ASP A 148 25.46 16.69 17.95
C ASP A 148 25.44 15.44 17.09
N VAL A 149 24.25 14.86 16.97
CA VAL A 149 23.98 13.68 16.16
C VAL A 149 23.03 14.05 15.05
N LYS A 150 23.37 13.67 13.81
CA LYS A 150 22.48 13.81 12.66
C LYS A 150 22.49 12.53 11.84
N PHE A 151 21.30 11.95 11.68
CA PHE A 151 21.05 10.88 10.71
C PHE A 151 20.41 11.47 9.46
N SER A 152 20.84 11.01 8.29
CA SER A 152 20.27 11.34 6.99
C SER A 152 20.14 10.06 6.18
N ARG A 153 19.02 9.90 5.41
CA ARG A 153 18.82 8.70 4.61
C ARG A 153 17.83 8.91 3.48
N PHE A 154 17.95 8.10 2.43
CA PHE A 154 16.98 8.06 1.34
C PHE A 154 16.97 6.71 0.62
N ALA A 155 15.82 6.38 0.03
CA ALA A 155 15.68 5.31 -0.96
C ALA A 155 15.97 5.91 -2.35
N SER A 156 16.95 5.36 -3.07
CA SER A 156 17.36 5.89 -4.37
C SER A 156 16.27 5.63 -5.43
N LEU A 157 15.97 6.64 -6.25
CA LEU A 157 15.15 6.49 -7.45
C LEU A 157 16.00 6.21 -8.70
N ASP A 158 17.30 6.58 -8.68
CA ASP A 158 18.24 6.31 -9.78
C ASP A 158 18.63 4.83 -9.81
N GLU A 159 18.94 4.27 -8.64
CA GLU A 159 19.24 2.85 -8.46
C GLU A 159 18.23 2.20 -7.51
N LYS A 160 17.27 1.47 -8.07
CA LYS A 160 16.13 0.95 -7.32
C LYS A 160 16.47 0.01 -6.16
N ARG A 161 17.65 -0.63 -6.18
CA ARG A 161 18.10 -1.55 -5.13
C ARG A 161 18.76 -0.83 -3.96
N LEU A 162 19.12 0.46 -4.11
CA LEU A 162 20.00 1.19 -3.22
C LEU A 162 19.23 1.99 -2.16
N PHE A 163 19.64 1.80 -0.91
CA PHE A 163 19.30 2.65 0.22
C PHE A 163 20.59 3.22 0.83
N VAL A 164 20.65 4.53 1.05
CA VAL A 164 21.84 5.19 1.59
C VAL A 164 21.52 5.87 2.91
N GLN A 165 22.39 5.67 3.90
CA GLN A 165 22.34 6.31 5.21
C GLN A 165 23.64 7.04 5.50
N GLN A 166 23.53 8.16 6.22
CA GLN A 166 24.65 8.89 6.77
C GLN A 166 24.40 9.21 8.24
N ALA A 167 25.37 8.98 9.10
CA ALA A 167 25.37 9.41 10.49
C ALA A 167 26.56 10.36 10.71
N ASP A 168 26.24 11.60 11.08
CA ASP A 168 27.22 12.64 11.41
C ASP A 168 27.26 12.83 12.93
N LEU A 169 28.45 12.77 13.53
CA LEU A 169 28.72 12.97 14.95
C LEU A 169 29.67 14.16 15.11
N LYS A 170 29.28 15.13 15.92
CA LYS A 170 30.11 16.31 16.19
C LYS A 170 30.22 16.54 17.69
N PRO A 171 31.43 16.49 18.26
CA PRO A 171 31.60 16.83 19.66
C PRO A 171 31.38 18.34 19.86
N ARG A 172 30.48 18.69 20.76
CA ARG A 172 30.27 20.07 21.23
C ARG A 172 31.05 20.36 22.49
N LYS A 173 31.13 19.35 23.38
CA LYS A 173 31.79 19.46 24.66
C LYS A 173 32.40 18.12 25.04
N GLY A 174 33.68 18.14 25.44
CA GLY A 174 34.41 16.94 25.78
C GLY A 174 34.97 16.20 24.55
N THR A 175 35.54 15.04 24.81
CA THR A 175 36.08 14.11 23.79
C THR A 175 35.60 12.70 24.11
N PRO A 176 34.31 12.41 23.88
CA PRO A 176 33.75 11.11 24.22
C PRO A 176 34.45 9.98 23.46
N TYR A 177 34.69 8.87 24.15
CA TYR A 177 35.04 7.62 23.48
C TYR A 177 33.76 6.97 22.97
N ILE A 178 33.63 6.87 21.66
CA ILE A 178 32.41 6.38 21.01
C ILE A 178 32.61 5.00 20.41
N THR A 179 31.52 4.23 20.43
CA THR A 179 31.36 2.99 19.68
C THR A 179 30.22 3.18 18.70
N VAL A 180 30.47 2.96 17.40
CA VAL A 180 29.47 2.97 16.35
C VAL A 180 29.35 1.55 15.80
N LYS A 181 28.15 0.93 15.94
CA LYS A 181 27.80 -0.37 15.37
C LYS A 181 26.90 -0.16 14.17
N SER A 182 27.34 -0.58 12.99
CA SER A 182 26.56 -0.52 11.76
C SER A 182 26.36 -1.92 11.18
N GLY A 183 25.11 -2.40 11.14
CA GLY A 183 24.90 -3.80 10.84
C GLY A 183 23.54 -4.14 10.23
N ILE A 184 23.26 -5.44 10.21
CA ILE A 184 22.01 -6.02 9.74
C ILE A 184 21.51 -6.99 10.81
N ASP A 185 20.23 -6.91 11.15
CA ASP A 185 19.56 -7.84 12.07
C ASP A 185 18.49 -8.64 11.32
N ALA A 186 18.68 -9.95 11.20
CA ALA A 186 17.72 -10.90 10.64
C ALA A 186 16.72 -11.44 11.68
N GLY A 187 16.87 -11.06 12.97
CA GLY A 187 15.97 -11.45 14.06
C GLY A 187 14.66 -10.67 14.10
N VAL A 188 14.18 -10.24 12.95
CA VAL A 188 12.95 -9.46 12.83
C VAL A 188 11.71 -10.34 12.81
N THR A 189 10.58 -9.78 13.25
CA THR A 189 9.26 -10.42 13.17
C THR A 189 8.29 -9.54 12.40
N THR A 190 7.24 -10.14 11.87
CA THR A 190 6.10 -9.45 11.27
C THR A 190 4.85 -9.87 12.01
N ASN A 191 4.14 -8.92 12.63
CA ASN A 191 2.96 -9.20 13.46
C ASN A 191 3.18 -10.33 14.51
N GLY A 192 4.40 -10.38 15.08
CA GLY A 192 4.78 -11.39 16.08
C GLY A 192 5.31 -12.71 15.52
N TYR A 193 5.27 -12.93 14.20
CA TYR A 193 5.77 -14.15 13.57
C TYR A 193 7.13 -13.96 12.92
N CYS A 194 8.00 -14.98 13.04
CA CYS A 194 9.23 -15.08 12.28
C CYS A 194 8.95 -15.84 10.98
N HIS A 195 9.18 -15.19 9.84
CA HIS A 195 8.95 -15.77 8.52
C HIS A 195 10.21 -16.32 7.85
N PHE A 196 11.35 -16.33 8.57
CA PHE A 196 12.60 -16.84 8.02
C PHE A 196 12.89 -18.25 8.54
N THR A 197 12.99 -19.21 7.62
CA THR A 197 13.34 -20.61 7.90
C THR A 197 14.86 -20.82 7.93
N GLU A 198 15.59 -20.00 7.18
CA GLU A 198 17.04 -20.01 7.09
C GLU A 198 17.56 -18.57 7.04
N SER A 199 18.68 -18.31 7.70
CA SER A 199 19.46 -17.07 7.57
C SER A 199 20.94 -17.37 7.47
N SER A 200 21.61 -16.76 6.50
CA SER A 200 23.05 -16.89 6.29
C SER A 200 23.68 -15.51 6.33
N LEU A 201 24.52 -15.28 7.30
CA LEU A 201 25.32 -14.06 7.46
C LEU A 201 26.67 -14.25 6.77
N PHE A 202 27.19 -13.21 6.14
CA PHE A 202 28.51 -13.25 5.52
C PHE A 202 29.25 -11.92 5.65
N GLU A 203 30.55 -12.02 5.70
CA GLU A 203 31.50 -10.91 5.64
C GLU A 203 32.50 -11.18 4.51
N LYS A 204 32.74 -10.20 3.69
CA LYS A 204 33.79 -10.25 2.66
C LYS A 204 34.27 -8.85 2.29
N GLU A 205 35.57 -8.56 2.45
CA GLU A 205 36.21 -7.34 1.94
C GLU A 205 35.46 -6.04 2.36
N ASN A 206 35.28 -5.82 3.66
CA ASN A 206 34.56 -4.70 4.28
C ASN A 206 33.05 -4.63 3.93
N LYS A 207 32.50 -5.67 3.31
CA LYS A 207 31.07 -5.80 3.02
C LYS A 207 30.48 -6.85 3.94
N ILE A 208 29.36 -6.52 4.54
CA ILE A 208 28.57 -7.44 5.33
C ILE A 208 27.25 -7.73 4.62
N GLY A 209 26.66 -8.86 4.88
CA GLY A 209 25.38 -9.17 4.27
C GLY A 209 24.66 -10.33 4.93
N VAL A 210 23.39 -10.46 4.55
CA VAL A 210 22.51 -11.52 4.95
C VAL A 210 21.69 -12.02 3.76
N THR A 211 21.52 -13.33 3.69
CA THR A 211 20.51 -13.98 2.84
C THR A 211 19.56 -14.73 3.73
N VAL A 212 18.27 -14.45 3.58
CA VAL A 212 17.20 -15.16 4.29
C VAL A 212 16.36 -15.97 3.30
N LYS A 213 15.81 -17.08 3.78
CA LYS A 213 14.80 -17.86 3.06
C LYS A 213 13.50 -17.81 3.82
N THR A 214 12.43 -17.46 3.14
CA THR A 214 11.10 -17.35 3.74
C THR A 214 10.43 -18.72 3.92
N ASP A 215 9.37 -18.75 4.72
CA ASP A 215 8.50 -19.90 4.93
C ASP A 215 7.72 -20.36 3.68
N VAL A 216 7.70 -19.54 2.62
CA VAL A 216 7.20 -19.90 1.28
C VAL A 216 8.34 -20.28 0.31
N GLY A 217 9.58 -20.35 0.77
CA GLY A 217 10.74 -20.81 0.00
C GLY A 217 11.48 -19.74 -0.80
N GLU A 218 10.99 -18.51 -0.82
CA GLU A 218 11.65 -17.38 -1.51
C GLU A 218 12.87 -16.88 -0.74
N ARG A 219 13.81 -16.27 -1.45
CA ARG A 219 15.03 -15.72 -0.85
C ARG A 219 15.10 -14.21 -1.04
N ALA A 220 15.55 -13.51 0.02
CA ALA A 220 15.93 -12.12 -0.04
C ALA A 220 17.35 -11.95 0.49
N SER A 221 18.10 -11.06 -0.12
CA SER A 221 19.45 -10.73 0.31
C SER A 221 19.62 -9.23 0.50
N ILE A 222 20.44 -8.87 1.46
CA ILE A 222 20.86 -7.51 1.75
C ILE A 222 22.37 -7.50 1.89
N MET A 223 23.02 -6.55 1.22
CA MET A 223 24.47 -6.32 1.32
C MET A 223 24.73 -4.88 1.71
N CYS A 224 25.66 -4.66 2.64
CA CYS A 224 26.02 -3.32 3.08
C CYS A 224 27.53 -3.11 2.99
N GLU A 225 27.93 -1.88 2.65
CA GLU A 225 29.29 -1.36 2.79
C GLU A 225 29.25 -0.12 3.67
N ASN A 226 30.18 -0.03 4.61
CA ASN A 226 30.30 1.08 5.55
C ASN A 226 31.60 1.86 5.28
N GLN A 227 31.51 3.19 5.28
CA GLN A 227 32.65 4.10 5.13
C GLN A 227 32.65 5.12 6.26
N LEU A 228 33.61 5.01 7.17
CA LEU A 228 33.79 5.95 8.28
C LEU A 228 34.93 6.93 7.96
N ARG A 229 34.71 8.22 8.26
CA ARG A 229 35.70 9.30 8.13
C ARG A 229 35.68 10.15 9.38
N GLY A 230 36.81 10.79 9.72
CA GLY A 230 36.93 11.72 10.84
C GLY A 230 36.98 11.05 12.23
N LEU A 231 37.14 9.74 12.29
CA LEU A 231 37.37 9.01 13.53
C LEU A 231 38.55 8.06 13.34
N ASP A 232 39.61 8.22 14.14
CA ASP A 232 40.68 7.22 14.22
C ASP A 232 40.18 6.06 15.07
N ALA A 233 39.60 5.05 14.40
CA ALA A 233 38.87 3.98 15.04
C ALA A 233 39.55 2.62 14.87
N VAL A 234 39.52 1.82 15.92
CA VAL A 234 39.67 0.37 15.79
C VAL A 234 38.40 -0.18 15.14
N CYS A 235 38.56 -1.01 14.11
CA CYS A 235 37.44 -1.59 13.37
C CYS A 235 37.52 -3.12 13.43
N HIS A 236 36.37 -3.74 13.73
CA HIS A 236 36.21 -5.20 13.66
C HIS A 236 34.79 -5.57 13.33
N THR A 237 34.53 -6.81 12.91
CA THR A 237 33.21 -7.34 12.64
C THR A 237 32.79 -8.31 13.73
N GLU A 238 31.54 -8.19 14.17
CA GLU A 238 30.93 -9.09 15.14
C GLU A 238 29.76 -9.84 14.48
N LEU A 239 29.78 -11.17 14.61
CA LEU A 239 28.70 -12.04 14.15
C LEU A 239 28.03 -12.69 15.35
N GLU A 240 26.73 -12.50 15.43
CA GLU A 240 25.86 -13.20 16.36
C GLU A 240 24.88 -14.11 15.60
N LYS A 241 23.95 -14.75 16.30
CA LYS A 241 23.00 -15.70 15.69
C LYS A 241 22.20 -15.09 14.54
N THR A 242 21.76 -13.84 14.69
CA THR A 242 20.88 -13.15 13.71
C THR A 242 21.45 -11.83 13.24
N THR A 243 22.52 -11.34 13.84
CA THR A 243 23.11 -10.03 13.55
C THR A 243 24.51 -10.14 12.99
N ILE A 244 24.84 -9.22 12.11
CA ILE A 244 26.20 -8.95 11.67
C ILE A 244 26.43 -7.46 11.73
N ASP A 245 27.44 -7.03 12.52
CA ASP A 245 27.75 -5.64 12.77
C ASP A 245 29.22 -5.34 12.46
N VAL A 246 29.49 -4.22 11.79
CA VAL A 246 30.83 -3.61 11.75
C VAL A 246 30.89 -2.59 12.87
N ILE A 247 31.87 -2.73 13.74
CA ILE A 247 32.04 -1.93 14.95
C ILE A 247 33.28 -1.04 14.80
N TYR A 248 33.09 0.23 15.09
CA TYR A 248 34.12 1.25 15.08
C TYR A 248 34.21 1.87 16.47
N GLU A 249 35.42 1.89 17.06
CA GLU A 249 35.64 2.39 18.41
C GLU A 249 36.79 3.39 18.41
N GLY A 250 36.57 4.58 18.97
CA GLY A 250 37.61 5.61 19.02
C GLY A 250 37.17 6.87 19.78
N ALA A 251 38.13 7.75 20.06
CA ALA A 251 37.85 9.04 20.68
C ALA A 251 37.32 10.04 19.63
N LEU A 252 36.18 10.61 19.89
CA LEU A 252 35.57 11.63 19.02
C LEU A 252 36.20 13.00 19.32
N THR A 253 37.30 13.32 18.65
CA THR A 253 38.05 14.57 18.79
C THR A 253 37.64 15.62 17.74
N GLU A 254 37.10 15.18 16.61
CA GLU A 254 36.63 16.02 15.51
C GLU A 254 35.33 15.44 14.93
N ASN A 255 34.79 16.05 13.91
CA ASN A 255 33.55 15.57 13.28
C ASN A 255 33.79 14.21 12.61
N ALA A 256 32.98 13.23 12.94
CA ALA A 256 32.99 11.90 12.32
C ALA A 256 31.73 11.71 11.47
N THR A 257 31.88 11.07 10.32
CA THR A 257 30.79 10.73 9.40
C THR A 257 30.89 9.26 9.00
N LEU A 258 29.84 8.51 9.28
CA LEU A 258 29.63 7.17 8.75
C LEU A 258 28.66 7.24 7.57
N VAL A 259 29.04 6.72 6.41
CA VAL A 259 28.13 6.47 5.29
C VAL A 259 27.93 4.97 5.12
N LYS A 260 26.67 4.54 5.08
CA LYS A 260 26.27 3.14 4.85
C LYS A 260 25.49 3.02 3.56
N TYR A 261 25.98 2.18 2.67
CA TYR A 261 25.34 1.82 1.42
C TYR A 261 24.71 0.44 1.60
N SER A 262 23.42 0.33 1.36
CA SER A 262 22.69 -0.92 1.49
C SER A 262 22.01 -1.26 0.17
N VAL A 263 22.22 -2.45 -0.37
CA VAL A 263 21.56 -2.94 -1.57
C VAL A 263 20.71 -4.16 -1.26
N LEU A 264 19.51 -4.21 -1.86
CA LEU A 264 18.50 -5.22 -1.63
C LEU A 264 18.21 -5.99 -2.93
N GLY A 265 17.89 -7.27 -2.80
CA GLY A 265 17.46 -8.10 -3.92
C GLY A 265 16.74 -9.35 -3.45
N CYS A 266 16.02 -9.99 -4.35
CA CYS A 266 15.28 -11.22 -4.04
C CYS A 266 15.23 -12.20 -5.21
N SER A 267 14.88 -13.46 -4.90
CA SER A 267 14.74 -14.55 -5.87
C SER A 267 13.64 -14.29 -6.92
N ARG A 268 12.75 -13.33 -6.67
CA ARG A 268 11.68 -12.93 -7.61
C ARG A 268 12.10 -11.80 -8.55
N ASP A 269 13.32 -11.29 -8.45
CA ASP A 269 13.81 -10.30 -9.41
C ASP A 269 13.90 -10.90 -10.81
N ARG A 270 13.60 -10.08 -11.83
CA ARG A 270 13.66 -10.49 -13.24
C ARG A 270 15.11 -10.46 -13.75
N THR A 271 15.94 -11.33 -13.20
CA THR A 271 17.36 -11.47 -13.57
C THR A 271 17.81 -12.90 -13.34
N GLU A 272 18.84 -13.33 -14.05
CA GLU A 272 19.43 -14.66 -13.88
C GLU A 272 20.22 -14.79 -12.57
N ASP A 273 20.84 -13.70 -12.10
CA ASP A 273 21.64 -13.66 -10.87
C ASP A 273 21.51 -12.31 -10.15
N TYR A 274 20.49 -12.19 -9.31
CA TYR A 274 20.27 -10.97 -8.53
C TYR A 274 21.39 -10.68 -7.53
N ILE A 275 22.11 -11.70 -7.05
CA ILE A 275 23.25 -11.55 -6.14
C ILE A 275 24.42 -10.86 -6.85
N LYS A 276 24.68 -11.23 -8.12
CA LYS A 276 25.69 -10.58 -8.94
C LYS A 276 25.35 -9.11 -9.19
N GLU A 277 24.10 -8.84 -9.57
CA GLU A 277 23.63 -7.45 -9.78
C GLU A 277 23.73 -6.60 -8.50
N MET A 278 23.40 -7.18 -7.33
CA MET A 278 23.58 -6.49 -6.04
C MET A 278 25.03 -6.14 -5.77
N LYS A 279 25.98 -7.04 -6.05
CA LYS A 279 27.40 -6.77 -5.87
C LYS A 279 27.89 -5.66 -6.78
N GLU A 280 27.53 -5.73 -8.06
CA GLU A 280 27.88 -4.70 -9.05
C GLU A 280 27.29 -3.33 -8.68
N CYS A 281 26.04 -3.30 -8.25
CA CYS A 281 25.36 -2.09 -7.76
C CYS A 281 26.11 -1.50 -6.56
N LEU A 282 26.42 -2.31 -5.54
CA LEU A 282 27.12 -1.85 -4.34
C LEU A 282 28.52 -1.30 -4.68
N GLU A 283 29.29 -2.00 -5.54
CA GLU A 283 30.61 -1.58 -5.96
C GLU A 283 30.63 -0.26 -6.74
N GLN A 284 29.60 -0.01 -7.53
CA GLN A 284 29.48 1.24 -8.28
C GLN A 284 29.03 2.39 -7.40
N THR A 285 28.05 2.15 -6.52
CA THR A 285 27.43 3.20 -5.71
C THR A 285 28.29 3.60 -4.51
N ALA A 286 29.01 2.67 -3.89
CA ALA A 286 29.92 2.97 -2.78
C ALA A 286 31.16 3.80 -3.17
N ARG A 287 31.42 4.01 -4.46
CA ARG A 287 32.45 4.94 -4.97
C ARG A 287 31.98 6.39 -4.97
N LEU A 288 30.68 6.63 -4.81
CA LEU A 288 30.08 7.96 -4.86
C LEU A 288 29.76 8.43 -3.42
N GLU A 289 29.85 9.71 -3.20
CA GLU A 289 29.48 10.30 -1.93
C GLU A 289 27.95 10.36 -1.78
N TYR A 290 27.46 10.37 -0.53
CA TYR A 290 26.03 10.51 -0.18
C TYR A 290 25.33 11.60 -1.00
N LYS A 291 25.94 12.80 -1.05
CA LYS A 291 25.37 13.94 -1.79
C LYS A 291 25.26 13.71 -3.29
N GLN A 292 26.21 13.01 -3.89
CA GLN A 292 26.17 12.72 -5.32
C GLN A 292 25.02 11.75 -5.68
N LEU A 293 24.82 10.74 -4.84
CA LEU A 293 23.71 9.79 -4.99
C LEU A 293 22.35 10.45 -4.73
N LEU A 294 22.28 11.33 -3.73
CA LEU A 294 21.06 12.11 -3.45
C LEU A 294 20.68 13.02 -4.63
N GLU A 295 21.65 13.72 -5.24
CA GLU A 295 21.39 14.58 -6.40
C GLU A 295 20.88 13.79 -7.62
N LYS A 296 21.39 12.60 -7.87
CA LYS A 296 20.86 11.72 -8.93
C LYS A 296 19.39 11.32 -8.67
N SER A 297 19.08 10.93 -7.44
CA SER A 297 17.71 10.60 -7.03
C SER A 297 16.78 11.82 -7.09
N LYS A 298 17.27 13.00 -6.70
CA LYS A 298 16.53 14.26 -6.72
C LYS A 298 16.07 14.67 -8.12
N ILE A 299 16.89 14.49 -9.15
CA ILE A 299 16.51 14.77 -10.54
C ILE A 299 15.24 13.99 -10.93
N ILE A 300 15.15 12.73 -10.52
CA ILE A 300 13.97 11.89 -10.80
C ILE A 300 12.77 12.35 -9.96
N TRP A 301 12.98 12.71 -8.68
CA TRP A 301 11.93 13.30 -7.84
C TRP A 301 11.39 14.59 -8.43
N GLU A 302 12.25 15.48 -8.92
CA GLU A 302 11.86 16.76 -9.55
C GLU A 302 10.96 16.52 -10.77
N GLN A 303 11.29 15.51 -11.60
CA GLN A 303 10.44 15.15 -12.73
C GLN A 303 9.08 14.60 -12.26
N LYS A 304 9.07 13.69 -11.28
CA LYS A 304 7.82 13.16 -10.72
C LYS A 304 6.92 14.28 -10.17
N TRP A 305 7.50 15.24 -9.45
CA TRP A 305 6.76 16.40 -8.91
C TRP A 305 6.26 17.33 -10.01
N LYS A 306 7.06 17.57 -11.05
CA LYS A 306 6.64 18.38 -12.19
C LYS A 306 5.40 17.80 -12.88
N ASP A 307 5.29 16.48 -12.94
CA ASP A 307 4.19 15.79 -13.58
C ASP A 307 2.96 15.62 -12.68
N SER A 308 3.08 15.88 -11.36
CA SER A 308 2.06 15.47 -10.37
C SER A 308 1.63 16.58 -9.40
N ASP A 309 2.39 17.66 -9.21
CA ASP A 309 2.05 18.70 -8.24
C ASP A 309 0.78 19.47 -8.67
N VAL A 310 -0.09 19.70 -7.71
CA VAL A 310 -1.31 20.49 -7.88
C VAL A 310 -1.21 21.73 -7.02
N LEU A 311 -1.31 22.91 -7.64
CA LEU A 311 -1.23 24.18 -6.93
C LEU A 311 -2.63 24.63 -6.48
N VAL A 312 -2.75 24.90 -5.19
CA VAL A 312 -3.97 25.41 -4.55
C VAL A 312 -3.70 26.79 -4.00
N GLU A 313 -4.35 27.81 -4.57
CA GLU A 313 -4.28 29.17 -4.08
C GLU A 313 -5.30 29.41 -2.95
N GLY A 314 -4.90 30.21 -1.97
CA GLY A 314 -5.78 30.67 -0.88
C GLY A 314 -5.96 29.70 0.29
N CYS A 315 -5.43 28.46 0.23
CA CYS A 315 -5.52 27.51 1.34
C CYS A 315 -4.25 26.66 1.51
N GLN A 316 -3.28 27.16 2.28
CA GLN A 316 -2.00 26.46 2.54
C GLN A 316 -2.21 25.07 3.14
N LYS A 317 -3.16 24.90 4.06
CA LYS A 317 -3.46 23.61 4.68
C LYS A 317 -3.91 22.55 3.67
N LEU A 318 -4.70 22.93 2.68
CA LEU A 318 -5.12 22.03 1.60
C LEU A 318 -3.93 21.69 0.69
N GLN A 319 -3.12 22.71 0.32
CA GLN A 319 -1.89 22.50 -0.45
C GLN A 319 -0.94 21.50 0.22
N ASP A 320 -0.70 21.66 1.52
CA ASP A 320 0.18 20.78 2.30
C ASP A 320 -0.38 19.36 2.36
N SER A 321 -1.69 19.22 2.57
CA SER A 321 -2.37 17.92 2.59
C SER A 321 -2.32 17.18 1.25
N LEU A 322 -2.46 17.93 0.12
CA LEU A 322 -2.33 17.35 -1.22
C LEU A 322 -0.90 16.87 -1.48
N ARG A 323 0.11 17.68 -1.18
CA ARG A 323 1.52 17.29 -1.36
C ARG A 323 1.90 16.09 -0.52
N PHE A 324 1.42 16.00 0.72
CA PHE A 324 1.58 14.82 1.55
C PHE A 324 1.01 13.57 0.86
N SER A 325 -0.21 13.64 0.38
CA SER A 325 -0.87 12.51 -0.31
C SER A 325 -0.15 12.14 -1.61
N ILE A 326 0.22 13.12 -2.42
CA ILE A 326 0.95 12.93 -3.68
C ILE A 326 2.31 12.27 -3.42
N TYR A 327 3.08 12.72 -2.42
CA TYR A 327 4.35 12.09 -2.05
C TYR A 327 4.18 10.59 -1.75
N HIS A 328 3.17 10.26 -0.95
CA HIS A 328 2.92 8.86 -0.57
C HIS A 328 2.45 7.99 -1.76
N LEU A 329 1.82 8.57 -2.76
CA LEU A 329 1.53 7.87 -4.02
C LEU A 329 2.80 7.73 -4.87
N LEU A 330 3.57 8.81 -5.06
CA LEU A 330 4.77 8.81 -5.90
C LEU A 330 5.84 7.81 -5.45
N ARG A 331 6.01 7.61 -4.14
CA ARG A 331 6.96 6.64 -3.59
C ARG A 331 6.54 5.18 -3.77
N CYS A 332 5.24 4.93 -4.03
CA CYS A 332 4.68 3.58 -4.18
C CYS A 332 4.64 3.10 -5.64
N GLY A 333 4.61 4.01 -6.62
CA GLY A 333 4.52 3.66 -8.04
C GLY A 333 5.72 2.85 -8.51
N GLY A 334 5.47 1.63 -9.00
CA GLY A 334 6.48 0.74 -9.58
C GLY A 334 6.29 0.62 -11.09
N LYS A 335 7.27 1.13 -11.88
CA LYS A 335 7.28 0.98 -13.33
C LYS A 335 7.68 -0.44 -13.72
N GLU A 336 7.04 -1.00 -14.75
CA GLU A 336 7.39 -2.28 -15.36
C GLU A 336 7.30 -3.51 -14.43
N GLU A 337 6.65 -3.39 -13.25
CA GLU A 337 6.44 -4.51 -12.34
C GLU A 337 4.94 -4.82 -12.20
N GLU A 338 4.49 -5.77 -13.01
CA GLU A 338 3.09 -6.17 -13.09
C GLU A 338 2.69 -7.26 -12.07
N ARG A 339 3.61 -7.72 -11.21
CA ARG A 339 3.32 -8.78 -10.22
C ARG A 339 2.85 -8.24 -8.89
N ILE A 340 2.88 -6.92 -8.72
CA ILE A 340 2.47 -6.21 -7.51
C ILE A 340 1.55 -5.04 -7.83
N GLN A 341 0.80 -4.61 -6.82
CA GLN A 341 0.07 -3.34 -6.81
C GLN A 341 0.52 -2.47 -5.62
N VAL A 342 -0.19 -1.40 -5.35
CA VAL A 342 -0.03 -0.60 -4.15
C VAL A 342 -1.01 -1.12 -3.10
N CYS A 343 -0.51 -1.57 -1.96
CA CYS A 343 -1.37 -2.06 -0.89
C CYS A 343 -2.14 -0.92 -0.20
N ALA A 344 -3.23 -1.26 0.50
CA ALA A 344 -4.15 -0.32 1.12
C ALA A 344 -3.49 0.72 2.07
N LYS A 345 -2.30 0.43 2.60
CA LYS A 345 -1.52 1.34 3.47
C LYS A 345 -0.21 1.82 2.84
N GLY A 346 -0.04 1.65 1.52
CA GLY A 346 1.13 2.12 0.80
C GLY A 346 2.45 1.61 1.37
N PHE A 347 2.50 0.38 1.90
CA PHE A 347 3.69 -0.23 2.52
C PHE A 347 4.30 0.61 3.66
N ALA A 348 3.46 1.38 4.38
CA ALA A 348 3.87 2.13 5.56
C ALA A 348 3.75 1.32 6.87
N GLY A 349 3.31 0.08 6.78
CA GLY A 349 3.13 -0.85 7.90
C GLY A 349 2.46 -2.14 7.44
N GLU A 350 2.20 -3.03 8.39
CA GLU A 350 1.69 -4.39 8.16
C GLU A 350 0.15 -4.47 8.13
N ALA A 351 -0.53 -3.32 8.27
CA ALA A 351 -1.98 -3.29 8.24
C ALA A 351 -2.52 -3.83 6.92
N TYR A 352 -3.61 -4.58 7.02
CA TYR A 352 -4.17 -5.37 5.92
C TYR A 352 -3.16 -6.35 5.30
N TYR A 353 -2.09 -6.73 6.02
CA TYR A 353 -1.08 -7.70 5.60
C TYR A 353 -0.42 -7.41 4.24
N GLY A 354 -0.38 -6.13 3.82
CA GLY A 354 0.17 -5.73 2.52
C GLY A 354 -0.68 -6.11 1.32
N ARG A 355 -1.98 -6.37 1.50
CA ARG A 355 -2.89 -6.83 0.45
C ARG A 355 -3.42 -5.70 -0.42
N TYR A 356 -3.89 -6.10 -1.58
CA TYR A 356 -4.46 -5.25 -2.63
C TYR A 356 -5.97 -5.41 -2.68
N PHE A 357 -6.67 -4.31 -2.94
CA PHE A 357 -8.12 -4.19 -2.96
C PHE A 357 -8.58 -3.48 -4.23
N TRP A 358 -9.88 -3.20 -4.33
CA TRP A 358 -10.48 -2.39 -5.39
C TRP A 358 -9.98 -0.94 -5.40
N ASP A 359 -9.39 -0.47 -4.30
CA ASP A 359 -8.72 0.84 -4.19
C ASP A 359 -7.77 1.10 -5.36
N SER A 360 -7.12 0.06 -5.83
CA SER A 360 -6.15 0.15 -6.92
C SER A 360 -6.78 0.64 -8.21
N GLU A 361 -7.93 0.09 -8.60
CA GLU A 361 -8.62 0.43 -9.84
C GLU A 361 -9.41 1.73 -9.72
N MET A 362 -10.05 1.95 -8.57
CA MET A 362 -11.03 3.02 -8.41
C MET A 362 -10.40 4.33 -7.92
N TYR A 363 -9.34 4.28 -7.09
CA TYR A 363 -8.78 5.46 -6.43
C TYR A 363 -7.31 5.72 -6.76
N LEU A 364 -6.50 4.69 -6.98
CA LEU A 364 -5.08 4.84 -7.26
C LEU A 364 -4.79 4.96 -8.76
N LEU A 365 -5.43 4.13 -9.57
CA LEU A 365 -5.26 4.14 -11.02
C LEU A 365 -5.46 5.53 -11.65
N PRO A 366 -6.50 6.30 -11.30
CA PRO A 366 -6.68 7.66 -11.86
C PRO A 366 -5.48 8.58 -11.62
N PHE A 367 -4.86 8.52 -10.45
CA PHE A 367 -3.66 9.31 -10.18
C PHE A 367 -2.52 8.95 -11.14
N TYR A 368 -2.19 7.66 -11.24
CA TYR A 368 -1.09 7.23 -12.11
C TYR A 368 -1.38 7.39 -13.59
N LEU A 369 -2.63 7.26 -14.03
CA LEU A 369 -3.03 7.48 -15.43
C LEU A 369 -2.60 8.85 -15.94
N TYR A 370 -2.76 9.87 -15.12
CA TYR A 370 -2.50 11.25 -15.52
C TYR A 370 -1.12 11.78 -15.09
N THR A 371 -0.37 11.04 -14.27
CA THR A 371 0.93 11.47 -13.76
C THR A 371 2.09 10.54 -14.12
N ASP A 372 1.85 9.23 -14.20
CA ASP A 372 2.85 8.20 -14.55
C ASP A 372 2.18 7.00 -15.25
N PRO A 373 1.85 7.14 -16.56
CA PRO A 373 1.14 6.10 -17.31
C PRO A 373 1.81 4.72 -17.34
N LEU A 374 3.14 4.65 -17.15
CA LEU A 374 3.85 3.37 -17.06
C LEU A 374 3.53 2.65 -15.74
N SER A 375 3.47 3.39 -14.63
CA SER A 375 3.02 2.83 -13.35
C SER A 375 1.53 2.42 -13.41
N ALA A 376 0.68 3.21 -14.10
CA ALA A 376 -0.72 2.84 -14.34
C ALA A 376 -0.82 1.52 -15.12
N LYS A 377 -0.04 1.37 -16.18
CA LYS A 377 0.00 0.14 -16.98
C LYS A 377 0.44 -1.08 -16.15
N SER A 378 1.44 -0.91 -15.30
CA SER A 378 1.90 -1.99 -14.41
C SER A 378 0.83 -2.37 -13.40
N LEU A 379 0.16 -1.38 -12.81
CA LEU A 379 -0.90 -1.57 -11.83
C LEU A 379 -2.06 -2.39 -12.41
N ILE A 380 -2.53 -2.05 -13.62
CA ILE A 380 -3.61 -2.82 -14.24
C ILE A 380 -3.11 -4.14 -14.86
N GLY A 381 -1.82 -4.21 -15.23
CA GLY A 381 -1.15 -5.43 -15.69
C GLY A 381 -1.12 -6.53 -14.64
N TYR A 382 -1.10 -6.16 -13.35
CA TYR A 382 -1.21 -7.10 -12.23
C TYR A 382 -2.50 -7.93 -12.31
N ARG A 383 -3.61 -7.38 -12.76
CA ARG A 383 -4.86 -8.13 -12.91
C ARG A 383 -4.77 -9.21 -13.98
N TYR A 384 -3.99 -8.98 -15.04
CA TYR A 384 -3.69 -10.04 -15.99
C TYR A 384 -2.73 -11.07 -15.42
N TRP A 385 -1.72 -10.63 -14.66
CA TRP A 385 -0.80 -11.55 -13.97
C TRP A 385 -1.54 -12.50 -13.01
N THR A 386 -2.57 -12.01 -12.33
CA THR A 386 -3.35 -12.76 -11.36
C THR A 386 -4.64 -13.39 -11.92
N LEU A 387 -4.85 -13.35 -13.23
CA LEU A 387 -6.07 -13.86 -13.88
C LEU A 387 -6.30 -15.36 -13.57
N GLU A 388 -5.25 -16.16 -13.51
CA GLU A 388 -5.36 -17.58 -13.17
C GLU A 388 -5.84 -17.80 -11.73
N GLY A 389 -5.34 -17.01 -10.78
CA GLY A 389 -5.85 -17.01 -9.41
C GLY A 389 -7.33 -16.61 -9.33
N ALA A 390 -7.75 -15.62 -10.13
CA ALA A 390 -9.15 -15.23 -10.23
C ALA A 390 -10.05 -16.35 -10.82
N LYS A 391 -9.53 -17.13 -11.77
CA LYS A 391 -10.23 -18.31 -12.28
C LYS A 391 -10.38 -19.41 -11.22
N GLN A 392 -9.34 -19.65 -10.44
CA GLN A 392 -9.41 -20.60 -9.31
C GLN A 392 -10.43 -20.13 -8.27
N ASN A 393 -10.54 -18.83 -8.00
CA ASN A 393 -11.58 -18.30 -7.13
C ASN A 393 -12.99 -18.57 -7.69
N ALA A 394 -13.24 -18.32 -8.99
CA ALA A 394 -14.53 -18.61 -9.61
C ALA A 394 -14.91 -20.10 -9.46
N GLN A 395 -13.95 -21.02 -9.68
CA GLN A 395 -14.15 -22.47 -9.52
C GLN A 395 -14.55 -22.87 -8.09
N ARG A 396 -14.03 -22.18 -7.05
CA ARG A 396 -14.44 -22.42 -5.64
C ARG A 396 -15.94 -22.19 -5.42
N TYR A 397 -16.55 -21.32 -6.22
CA TYR A 397 -17.98 -21.00 -6.19
C TYR A 397 -18.77 -21.70 -7.32
N HIS A 398 -18.16 -22.72 -7.93
CA HIS A 398 -18.76 -23.52 -9.02
C HIS A 398 -19.12 -22.69 -10.26
N CYS A 399 -18.44 -21.57 -10.48
CA CYS A 399 -18.57 -20.73 -11.68
C CYS A 399 -17.35 -20.88 -12.59
N ARG A 400 -17.55 -20.78 -13.89
CA ARG A 400 -16.48 -20.55 -14.87
C ARG A 400 -16.06 -19.09 -14.88
N GLY A 401 -15.03 -18.78 -15.66
CA GLY A 401 -14.52 -17.42 -15.81
C GLY A 401 -13.63 -16.99 -14.65
N ALA A 402 -13.52 -15.70 -14.42
CA ALA A 402 -12.64 -15.12 -13.43
C ALA A 402 -13.41 -14.29 -12.40
N ARG A 403 -13.26 -14.64 -11.11
CA ARG A 403 -13.72 -13.88 -9.95
C ARG A 403 -12.52 -13.30 -9.24
N TYR A 404 -12.27 -12.00 -9.40
CA TYR A 404 -11.19 -11.37 -8.65
C TYR A 404 -11.51 -11.36 -7.15
N PRO A 405 -10.48 -11.60 -6.28
CA PRO A 405 -10.69 -11.67 -4.84
C PRO A 405 -10.93 -10.29 -4.24
N TRP A 406 -11.66 -10.22 -3.14
CA TRP A 406 -11.78 -9.00 -2.36
C TRP A 406 -10.42 -8.53 -1.84
N GLN A 407 -9.64 -9.44 -1.27
CA GLN A 407 -8.26 -9.18 -0.84
C GLN A 407 -7.30 -10.04 -1.66
N SER A 408 -6.37 -9.40 -2.33
CA SER A 408 -5.42 -10.06 -3.22
C SER A 408 -3.99 -9.99 -2.69
N GLY A 409 -3.21 -11.03 -2.98
CA GLY A 409 -1.76 -11.08 -2.81
C GLY A 409 -1.05 -11.29 -4.14
N LEU A 410 0.10 -11.96 -4.16
CA LEU A 410 0.87 -12.25 -5.37
C LEU A 410 0.24 -13.32 -6.27
N THR A 411 -0.56 -14.21 -5.69
CA THR A 411 -1.20 -15.34 -6.40
C THR A 411 -2.52 -14.97 -7.07
N GLY A 412 -3.17 -13.91 -6.61
CA GLY A 412 -4.50 -13.52 -7.07
C GLY A 412 -5.64 -14.40 -6.53
N THR A 413 -5.35 -15.29 -5.58
CA THR A 413 -6.38 -16.04 -4.85
C THR A 413 -6.94 -15.21 -3.70
N GLU A 414 -8.17 -15.55 -3.22
CA GLU A 414 -8.82 -14.83 -2.12
C GLU A 414 -8.04 -14.97 -0.82
N GLN A 415 -7.71 -13.83 -0.23
CA GLN A 415 -6.93 -13.70 1.00
C GLN A 415 -7.77 -13.17 2.18
N CYS A 416 -9.03 -12.82 1.98
CA CYS A 416 -9.89 -12.36 3.04
C CYS A 416 -10.34 -13.53 3.92
N SER A 417 -10.09 -13.41 5.23
CA SER A 417 -10.50 -14.43 6.21
C SER A 417 -11.94 -14.26 6.72
N MET A 418 -12.59 -13.16 6.39
CA MET A 418 -13.95 -12.84 6.81
C MET A 418 -14.91 -13.19 5.68
N TRP A 419 -15.73 -14.21 5.88
CA TRP A 419 -16.60 -14.77 4.85
C TRP A 419 -17.61 -13.74 4.28
N GLU A 420 -18.13 -12.86 5.11
CA GLU A 420 -19.10 -11.83 4.71
C GLU A 420 -18.56 -10.87 3.64
N TYR A 421 -17.25 -10.63 3.64
CA TYR A 421 -16.56 -9.85 2.60
C TYR A 421 -16.09 -10.76 1.47
N ALA A 422 -15.38 -11.85 1.81
CA ALA A 422 -14.82 -12.78 0.83
C ALA A 422 -15.87 -13.34 -0.12
N ASP A 423 -17.04 -13.68 0.40
CA ASP A 423 -18.11 -14.30 -0.38
C ASP A 423 -19.02 -13.30 -1.09
N ASN A 424 -19.26 -12.13 -0.49
CA ASN A 424 -20.33 -11.22 -0.94
C ASN A 424 -19.80 -9.95 -1.62
N GLU A 425 -18.58 -9.48 -1.33
CA GLU A 425 -17.99 -8.28 -1.92
C GLU A 425 -17.39 -8.56 -3.30
N VAL A 426 -18.27 -8.95 -4.22
CA VAL A 426 -17.90 -9.44 -5.55
C VAL A 426 -17.73 -8.34 -6.60
N HIS A 427 -18.14 -7.11 -6.28
CA HIS A 427 -18.11 -5.98 -7.21
C HIS A 427 -16.70 -5.69 -7.74
N ILE A 428 -15.64 -6.00 -6.96
CA ILE A 428 -14.25 -5.86 -7.39
C ILE A 428 -13.98 -6.53 -8.74
N THR A 429 -14.69 -7.61 -9.07
CA THR A 429 -14.56 -8.28 -10.37
C THR A 429 -14.96 -7.36 -11.54
N ALA A 430 -16.01 -6.56 -11.37
CA ALA A 430 -16.42 -5.58 -12.35
C ALA A 430 -15.60 -4.28 -12.28
N ASP A 431 -15.08 -3.92 -11.08
CA ASP A 431 -14.18 -2.77 -10.91
C ASP A 431 -12.86 -2.99 -11.64
N VAL A 432 -12.36 -4.22 -11.68
CA VAL A 432 -11.20 -4.59 -12.50
C VAL A 432 -11.47 -4.36 -13.99
N ALA A 433 -12.65 -4.75 -14.47
CA ALA A 433 -13.05 -4.48 -15.85
C ALA A 433 -13.14 -2.97 -16.14
N PHE A 434 -13.67 -2.20 -15.19
CA PHE A 434 -13.67 -0.74 -15.27
C PHE A 434 -12.23 -0.19 -15.34
N GLY A 435 -11.32 -0.65 -14.48
CA GLY A 435 -9.93 -0.24 -14.48
C GLY A 435 -9.24 -0.50 -15.82
N VAL A 436 -9.47 -1.66 -16.46
CA VAL A 436 -8.96 -2.00 -17.80
C VAL A 436 -9.45 -0.98 -18.83
N MET A 437 -10.76 -0.69 -18.84
CA MET A 437 -11.35 0.23 -19.80
C MET A 437 -10.96 1.68 -19.52
N HIS A 438 -10.87 2.09 -18.26
CA HIS A 438 -10.42 3.42 -17.87
C HIS A 438 -8.97 3.66 -18.34
N TYR A 439 -8.08 2.67 -18.14
CA TYR A 439 -6.72 2.73 -18.69
C TYR A 439 -6.74 2.89 -20.22
N TYR A 440 -7.54 2.07 -20.92
CA TYR A 440 -7.65 2.13 -22.37
C TYR A 440 -8.18 3.49 -22.87
N PHE A 441 -9.27 3.98 -22.28
CA PHE A 441 -9.87 5.26 -22.69
C PHE A 441 -8.94 6.45 -22.47
N ALA A 442 -8.14 6.44 -21.39
CA ALA A 442 -7.21 7.51 -21.10
C ALA A 442 -5.91 7.44 -21.94
N SER A 443 -5.39 6.23 -22.18
CA SER A 443 -4.09 6.02 -22.84
C SER A 443 -4.16 5.76 -24.33
N GLY A 444 -5.27 5.22 -24.84
CA GLY A 444 -5.39 4.71 -26.20
C GLY A 444 -4.54 3.47 -26.49
N ASP A 445 -4.05 2.76 -25.45
CA ASP A 445 -3.19 1.58 -25.60
C ASP A 445 -3.98 0.35 -26.10
N GLU A 446 -4.28 0.32 -27.39
CA GLU A 446 -4.92 -0.83 -28.06
C GLU A 446 -4.12 -2.13 -27.87
N LYS A 447 -2.78 -2.02 -27.79
CA LYS A 447 -1.95 -3.20 -27.60
C LYS A 447 -2.24 -3.87 -26.28
N PHE A 448 -2.30 -3.11 -25.18
CA PHE A 448 -2.66 -3.64 -23.88
C PHE A 448 -4.09 -4.21 -23.88
N LEU A 449 -5.04 -3.47 -24.44
CA LEU A 449 -6.44 -3.92 -24.50
C LEU A 449 -6.58 -5.26 -25.23
N PHE A 450 -5.91 -5.43 -26.37
CA PHE A 450 -6.04 -6.64 -27.19
C PHE A 450 -5.21 -7.82 -26.69
N ASP A 451 -4.03 -7.55 -26.09
CA ASP A 451 -3.14 -8.62 -25.62
C ASP A 451 -3.52 -9.15 -24.24
N LYS A 452 -4.09 -8.30 -23.36
CA LYS A 452 -4.39 -8.61 -21.97
C LYS A 452 -5.83 -8.28 -21.57
N GLY A 453 -6.28 -7.08 -21.89
CA GLY A 453 -7.60 -6.57 -21.49
C GLY A 453 -8.74 -7.42 -21.99
N ALA A 454 -8.70 -7.88 -23.24
CA ALA A 454 -9.75 -8.69 -23.85
C ALA A 454 -9.98 -10.01 -23.07
N GLU A 455 -8.94 -10.67 -22.63
CA GLU A 455 -9.05 -11.89 -21.82
C GLU A 455 -9.64 -11.61 -20.42
N ILE A 456 -9.20 -10.53 -19.77
CA ILE A 456 -9.77 -10.11 -18.47
C ILE A 456 -11.27 -9.85 -18.62
N LEU A 457 -11.66 -9.02 -19.58
CA LEU A 457 -13.05 -8.63 -19.80
C LEU A 457 -13.94 -9.82 -20.14
N LEU A 458 -13.45 -10.74 -20.95
CA LEU A 458 -14.17 -11.95 -21.34
C LEU A 458 -14.36 -12.90 -20.16
N GLU A 459 -13.31 -13.19 -19.41
CA GLU A 459 -13.36 -14.13 -18.30
C GLU A 459 -14.17 -13.59 -17.10
N THR A 460 -14.10 -12.28 -16.84
CA THR A 460 -14.98 -11.66 -15.83
C THR A 460 -16.45 -11.68 -16.28
N SER A 461 -16.73 -11.41 -17.56
CA SER A 461 -18.09 -11.52 -18.10
C SER A 461 -18.65 -12.94 -18.02
N ARG A 462 -17.80 -13.95 -18.24
CA ARG A 462 -18.18 -15.36 -18.07
C ARG A 462 -18.58 -15.68 -16.64
N PHE A 463 -17.80 -15.19 -15.66
CA PHE A 463 -18.16 -15.32 -14.25
C PHE A 463 -19.52 -14.70 -13.97
N TRP A 464 -19.77 -13.48 -14.43
CA TRP A 464 -21.04 -12.81 -14.21
C TRP A 464 -22.22 -13.54 -14.86
N SER A 465 -22.02 -14.14 -16.05
CA SER A 465 -23.09 -14.88 -16.73
C SER A 465 -23.55 -16.13 -15.97
N GLU A 466 -22.74 -16.64 -15.08
CA GLU A 466 -23.08 -17.79 -14.22
C GLU A 466 -23.44 -17.38 -12.77
N ARG A 467 -23.11 -16.14 -12.37
CA ARG A 467 -23.40 -15.62 -11.02
C ARG A 467 -24.77 -14.96 -10.90
N VAL A 468 -25.33 -14.48 -12.00
CA VAL A 468 -26.67 -13.89 -12.01
C VAL A 468 -27.74 -14.97 -12.00
N ASP A 469 -28.86 -14.66 -11.35
CA ASP A 469 -30.04 -15.52 -11.29
C ASP A 469 -31.13 -14.95 -12.17
N LYS A 470 -31.82 -15.81 -12.97
CA LYS A 470 -32.96 -15.39 -13.75
C LYS A 470 -34.23 -15.48 -12.91
N GLY A 471 -34.91 -14.35 -12.73
CA GLY A 471 -36.14 -14.23 -11.98
C GLY A 471 -37.37 -14.79 -12.72
N GLU A 472 -38.47 -14.97 -12.00
CA GLU A 472 -39.77 -15.32 -12.57
C GLU A 472 -40.38 -14.20 -13.43
N ASP A 473 -39.97 -12.96 -13.20
CA ASP A 473 -40.30 -11.77 -13.98
C ASP A 473 -39.59 -11.74 -15.35
N GLY A 474 -38.67 -12.65 -15.58
CA GLY A 474 -37.87 -12.75 -16.80
C GLY A 474 -36.58 -11.94 -16.81
N GLU A 475 -36.37 -11.08 -15.82
CA GLU A 475 -35.17 -10.26 -15.63
C GLU A 475 -34.05 -11.05 -14.96
N TYR A 476 -32.82 -10.50 -14.97
CA TYR A 476 -31.69 -11.05 -14.23
C TYR A 476 -31.45 -10.26 -12.95
N HIS A 477 -31.06 -10.98 -11.90
CA HIS A 477 -30.84 -10.47 -10.55
C HIS A 477 -29.49 -10.89 -9.99
N LEU A 478 -28.96 -10.11 -9.07
CA LEU A 478 -27.83 -10.52 -8.20
C LEU A 478 -28.32 -10.58 -6.75
N LEU A 479 -28.26 -11.79 -6.20
CA LEU A 479 -28.69 -12.07 -4.83
C LEU A 479 -27.46 -12.22 -3.92
N ASN A 480 -27.62 -11.80 -2.65
CA ASN A 480 -26.59 -11.92 -1.61
C ASN A 480 -25.26 -11.30 -2.03
N VAL A 481 -25.28 -10.03 -2.35
CA VAL A 481 -24.06 -9.26 -2.65
C VAL A 481 -23.89 -8.11 -1.68
N MET A 482 -22.65 -7.78 -1.41
CA MET A 482 -22.23 -6.57 -0.72
C MET A 482 -21.69 -5.61 -1.77
N GLY A 483 -22.24 -4.40 -1.81
CA GLY A 483 -21.68 -3.31 -2.60
C GLY A 483 -20.49 -2.66 -1.87
N PRO A 484 -20.00 -1.50 -2.37
CA PRO A 484 -18.97 -0.73 -1.66
C PRO A 484 -19.34 -0.40 -0.22
N ASP A 485 -20.61 -0.25 0.09
CA ASP A 485 -21.09 -0.06 1.45
C ASP A 485 -21.10 -1.36 2.25
N GLU A 486 -20.04 -1.60 3.01
CA GLU A 486 -19.87 -2.79 3.84
C GLU A 486 -20.85 -2.87 5.04
N TYR A 487 -21.72 -1.88 5.24
CA TYR A 487 -22.79 -1.94 6.25
C TYR A 487 -24.05 -2.67 5.75
N SER A 488 -24.06 -3.06 4.48
CA SER A 488 -25.15 -3.79 3.83
C SER A 488 -24.64 -5.13 3.24
N PRO A 489 -24.39 -6.18 4.07
CA PRO A 489 -23.59 -7.35 3.67
C PRO A 489 -24.26 -8.33 2.74
N MET A 490 -25.59 -8.38 2.69
CA MET A 490 -26.35 -9.37 1.89
C MET A 490 -27.58 -8.70 1.27
N THR A 491 -27.35 -7.95 0.20
CA THR A 491 -28.40 -7.22 -0.50
C THR A 491 -28.90 -7.97 -1.73
N ARG A 492 -30.10 -7.61 -2.17
CA ARG A 492 -30.65 -8.01 -3.45
C ARG A 492 -30.52 -6.85 -4.44
N ASP A 493 -29.93 -7.14 -5.59
CA ASP A 493 -29.76 -6.17 -6.67
C ASP A 493 -29.11 -4.87 -6.18
N ASN A 494 -27.86 -4.98 -5.72
CA ASN A 494 -27.09 -3.80 -5.34
C ASN A 494 -26.87 -2.91 -6.57
N GLY A 495 -27.29 -1.64 -6.49
CA GLY A 495 -27.30 -0.71 -7.62
C GLY A 495 -25.92 -0.44 -8.21
N PHE A 496 -24.89 -0.28 -7.36
CA PHE A 496 -23.51 -0.13 -7.81
C PHE A 496 -23.03 -1.39 -8.54
N THR A 497 -23.12 -2.54 -7.87
CA THR A 497 -22.63 -3.81 -8.40
C THR A 497 -23.30 -4.16 -9.72
N ASN A 498 -24.64 -4.07 -9.79
CA ASN A 498 -25.39 -4.44 -10.99
C ASN A 498 -25.08 -3.50 -12.18
N TYR A 499 -24.88 -2.21 -11.91
CA TYR A 499 -24.47 -1.27 -12.96
C TYR A 499 -23.06 -1.58 -13.48
N MET A 500 -22.12 -1.85 -12.58
CA MET A 500 -20.75 -2.21 -12.94
C MET A 500 -20.67 -3.53 -13.70
N VAL A 501 -21.52 -4.50 -13.38
CA VAL A 501 -21.64 -5.76 -14.14
C VAL A 501 -22.15 -5.49 -15.56
N LYS A 502 -23.19 -4.66 -15.74
CA LYS A 502 -23.63 -4.25 -17.08
C LYS A 502 -22.50 -3.61 -17.87
N PHE A 503 -21.75 -2.70 -17.23
CA PHE A 503 -20.58 -2.07 -17.84
C PHE A 503 -19.53 -3.11 -18.28
N ASN A 504 -19.20 -4.10 -17.44
CA ASN A 504 -18.26 -5.17 -17.76
C ASN A 504 -18.70 -5.97 -19.00
N LEU A 505 -19.96 -6.45 -19.00
CA LEU A 505 -20.51 -7.24 -20.11
C LEU A 505 -20.49 -6.46 -21.44
N ILE A 506 -20.91 -5.20 -21.41
CA ILE A 506 -20.91 -4.32 -22.59
C ILE A 506 -19.46 -4.09 -23.06
N SER A 507 -18.53 -3.82 -22.15
CA SER A 507 -17.11 -3.58 -22.47
C SER A 507 -16.44 -4.81 -23.10
N ALA A 508 -16.79 -6.01 -22.65
CA ALA A 508 -16.30 -7.25 -23.26
C ALA A 508 -16.80 -7.40 -24.70
N LEU A 509 -18.10 -7.19 -24.93
CA LEU A 509 -18.70 -7.27 -26.28
C LEU A 509 -18.09 -6.25 -27.24
N GLU A 510 -17.94 -5.00 -26.81
CA GLU A 510 -17.35 -3.93 -27.63
C GLU A 510 -15.86 -4.19 -27.90
N THR A 511 -15.10 -4.66 -26.91
CA THR A 511 -13.67 -5.01 -27.07
C THR A 511 -13.50 -6.15 -28.07
N LEU A 512 -14.32 -7.20 -27.98
CA LEU A 512 -14.28 -8.32 -28.92
C LEU A 512 -14.71 -7.91 -30.34
N ARG A 513 -15.69 -7.01 -30.47
CA ARG A 513 -16.09 -6.42 -31.75
C ARG A 513 -14.91 -5.66 -32.39
N LEU A 514 -14.27 -4.75 -31.62
CA LEU A 514 -13.09 -4.00 -32.08
C LEU A 514 -11.93 -4.92 -32.44
N LEU A 515 -11.68 -5.97 -31.65
CA LEU A 515 -10.63 -6.94 -31.88
C LEU A 515 -10.89 -7.74 -33.18
N LYS A 516 -12.12 -8.17 -33.40
CA LYS A 516 -12.55 -8.88 -34.61
C LYS A 516 -12.37 -8.02 -35.87
N GLU A 517 -12.67 -6.72 -35.76
CA GLU A 517 -12.55 -5.76 -36.85
C GLU A 517 -11.07 -5.41 -37.15
N LYS A 518 -10.28 -5.08 -36.12
CA LYS A 518 -8.91 -4.55 -36.29
C LYS A 518 -7.83 -5.62 -36.34
N LYS A 519 -8.02 -6.75 -35.65
CA LYS A 519 -7.03 -7.83 -35.45
C LYS A 519 -7.71 -9.21 -35.48
N PRO A 520 -8.25 -9.67 -36.63
CA PRO A 520 -9.04 -10.89 -36.73
C PRO A 520 -8.30 -12.15 -36.25
N ASP A 521 -6.98 -12.21 -36.47
CA ASP A 521 -6.16 -13.35 -36.02
C ASP A 521 -6.12 -13.39 -34.49
N ARG A 522 -5.87 -12.24 -33.85
CA ARG A 522 -5.87 -12.15 -32.39
C ARG A 522 -7.24 -12.43 -31.78
N TYR A 523 -8.33 -12.01 -32.45
CA TYR A 523 -9.67 -12.39 -32.07
C TYR A 523 -9.82 -13.92 -32.00
N ARG A 524 -9.41 -14.63 -33.06
CA ARG A 524 -9.46 -16.10 -33.09
C ARG A 524 -8.64 -16.73 -31.98
N GLU A 525 -7.41 -16.24 -31.78
CA GLU A 525 -6.54 -16.71 -30.68
C GLU A 525 -7.20 -16.54 -29.30
N VAL A 526 -7.82 -15.39 -29.03
CA VAL A 526 -8.51 -15.13 -27.75
C VAL A 526 -9.70 -16.09 -27.58
N MET A 527 -10.53 -16.23 -28.60
CA MET A 527 -11.71 -17.12 -28.55
C MET A 527 -11.29 -18.60 -28.35
N GLU A 528 -10.25 -19.06 -29.05
CA GLU A 528 -9.69 -20.41 -28.89
C GLU A 528 -9.06 -20.63 -27.51
N LYS A 529 -8.19 -19.70 -27.07
CA LYS A 529 -7.51 -19.76 -25.79
C LYS A 529 -8.47 -19.83 -24.62
N THR A 530 -9.54 -19.06 -24.69
CA THR A 530 -10.58 -19.00 -23.65
C THR A 530 -11.71 -20.01 -23.86
N ASN A 531 -11.67 -20.79 -24.94
CA ASN A 531 -12.72 -21.74 -25.35
C ASN A 531 -14.13 -21.08 -25.35
N THR A 532 -14.22 -19.88 -25.95
CA THR A 532 -15.46 -19.08 -25.97
C THR A 532 -16.25 -19.36 -27.25
N LEU A 533 -17.56 -19.55 -27.09
CA LEU A 533 -18.51 -19.71 -28.18
C LEU A 533 -19.25 -18.40 -28.46
N GLU A 534 -19.59 -18.14 -29.73
CA GLU A 534 -20.41 -16.96 -30.10
C GLU A 534 -21.77 -16.91 -29.35
N SER A 535 -22.38 -18.08 -29.04
CA SER A 535 -23.61 -18.18 -28.24
C SER A 535 -23.44 -17.66 -26.80
N GLU A 536 -22.23 -17.71 -26.24
CA GLU A 536 -21.92 -17.15 -24.92
C GLU A 536 -21.98 -15.60 -24.94
N LEU A 537 -21.53 -14.99 -26.03
CA LEU A 537 -21.62 -13.53 -26.22
C LEU A 537 -23.08 -13.04 -26.30
N GLU A 538 -23.97 -13.86 -26.87
CA GLU A 538 -25.41 -13.56 -26.87
C GLU A 538 -26.01 -13.59 -25.46
N ILE A 539 -25.51 -14.49 -24.58
CA ILE A 539 -25.91 -14.55 -23.18
C ILE A 539 -25.43 -13.27 -22.45
N PHE A 540 -24.20 -12.84 -22.66
CA PHE A 540 -23.68 -11.60 -22.07
C PHE A 540 -24.57 -10.41 -22.46
N LYS A 541 -24.98 -10.31 -23.73
CA LYS A 541 -25.84 -9.25 -24.18
C LYS A 541 -27.21 -9.30 -23.50
N LYS A 542 -27.85 -10.48 -23.44
CA LYS A 542 -29.14 -10.65 -22.77
C LYS A 542 -29.11 -10.23 -21.32
N ILE A 543 -28.03 -10.60 -20.59
CA ILE A 543 -27.89 -10.21 -19.20
C ILE A 543 -27.67 -8.69 -19.09
N ALA A 544 -26.81 -8.12 -19.93
CA ALA A 544 -26.57 -6.67 -19.92
C ALA A 544 -27.86 -5.87 -20.19
N ASP A 545 -28.75 -6.38 -21.05
CA ASP A 545 -30.01 -5.72 -21.37
C ASP A 545 -31.03 -5.82 -20.22
N SER A 546 -31.10 -6.94 -19.49
CA SER A 546 -32.15 -7.27 -18.51
C SER A 546 -31.70 -7.38 -17.06
N LEU A 547 -30.43 -7.13 -16.72
CA LEU A 547 -29.97 -7.11 -15.30
C LEU A 547 -30.61 -5.91 -14.58
N VAL A 548 -31.29 -6.15 -13.49
CA VAL A 548 -32.02 -5.13 -12.73
C VAL A 548 -31.04 -4.15 -12.08
N VAL A 549 -31.22 -2.86 -12.32
CA VAL A 549 -30.58 -1.78 -11.53
C VAL A 549 -31.71 -1.04 -10.82
N PRO A 550 -31.83 -1.10 -9.50
CA PRO A 550 -32.98 -0.55 -8.78
C PRO A 550 -33.13 0.96 -8.97
N TYR A 551 -34.27 1.38 -9.48
CA TYR A 551 -34.55 2.78 -9.77
C TYR A 551 -36.03 3.13 -9.49
N ASP A 552 -36.24 4.19 -8.71
CA ASP A 552 -37.56 4.75 -8.47
C ASP A 552 -37.85 5.89 -9.46
N GLU A 553 -38.67 5.61 -10.44
CA GLU A 553 -39.04 6.56 -11.50
C GLU A 553 -39.74 7.84 -10.98
N LYS A 554 -40.54 7.73 -9.91
CA LYS A 554 -41.26 8.87 -9.35
C LYS A 554 -40.36 9.83 -8.62
N ARG A 555 -39.40 9.28 -7.86
CA ARG A 555 -38.41 10.05 -7.10
C ARG A 555 -37.16 10.38 -7.91
N LYS A 556 -36.99 9.74 -9.08
CA LYS A 556 -35.77 9.80 -9.89
C LYS A 556 -34.52 9.38 -9.10
N LEU A 557 -34.69 8.39 -8.23
CA LEU A 557 -33.67 7.93 -7.28
C LEU A 557 -33.22 6.52 -7.65
N TYR A 558 -31.93 6.36 -7.89
CA TYR A 558 -31.28 5.04 -7.89
C TYR A 558 -31.16 4.54 -6.45
N LEU A 559 -31.68 3.34 -6.19
CA LEU A 559 -31.61 2.73 -4.87
C LEU A 559 -30.29 1.97 -4.69
N GLN A 560 -29.74 2.00 -3.48
CA GLN A 560 -28.53 1.27 -3.14
C GLN A 560 -28.69 -0.24 -3.35
N SER A 561 -29.87 -0.77 -3.02
CA SER A 561 -30.29 -2.13 -3.34
C SER A 561 -31.83 -2.19 -3.44
N ALA A 562 -32.36 -3.25 -4.02
CA ALA A 562 -33.82 -3.40 -4.16
C ALA A 562 -34.53 -3.50 -2.80
N ASP A 563 -33.84 -3.95 -1.77
CA ASP A 563 -34.32 -4.13 -0.38
C ASP A 563 -33.84 -3.04 0.59
N PHE A 564 -33.13 -2.02 0.11
CA PHE A 564 -32.54 -0.98 0.99
C PHE A 564 -33.58 -0.28 1.89
N GLU A 565 -34.76 -0.04 1.36
CA GLU A 565 -35.81 0.66 2.09
C GLU A 565 -36.60 -0.24 3.06
N ASP A 566 -36.37 -1.54 3.06
CA ASP A 566 -36.91 -2.48 4.05
C ASP A 566 -36.19 -2.39 5.39
N TYR A 567 -34.94 -1.86 5.38
CA TYR A 567 -34.15 -1.68 6.59
C TYR A 567 -34.59 -0.49 7.44
N ALA A 568 -34.34 -0.54 8.73
CA ALA A 568 -34.75 0.46 9.69
C ALA A 568 -33.99 1.78 9.54
N LEU A 569 -34.70 2.90 9.60
CA LEU A 569 -34.07 4.18 9.91
C LEU A 569 -33.73 4.23 11.41
N ILE A 570 -32.50 4.58 11.74
CA ILE A 570 -32.08 4.76 13.12
C ILE A 570 -31.63 6.20 13.36
N ASP A 571 -31.87 6.69 14.59
CA ASP A 571 -31.35 7.98 15.01
C ASP A 571 -29.87 7.86 15.35
N MET A 572 -29.01 8.13 14.35
CA MET A 572 -27.57 8.05 14.51
C MET A 572 -27.04 9.06 15.53
N ASP A 573 -27.64 10.24 15.65
CA ASP A 573 -27.18 11.28 16.59
C ASP A 573 -27.37 10.86 18.04
N SER A 574 -28.39 10.09 18.35
CA SER A 574 -28.60 9.54 19.70
C SER A 574 -27.56 8.49 20.09
N ILE A 575 -26.97 7.81 19.10
CA ILE A 575 -26.01 6.72 19.29
C ILE A 575 -24.56 7.25 19.22
N TRP A 576 -24.26 8.10 18.24
CA TRP A 576 -22.91 8.57 17.91
C TRP A 576 -22.46 9.75 18.80
N LYS A 577 -21.94 9.42 19.96
CA LYS A 577 -21.61 10.41 21.00
C LYS A 577 -20.39 11.25 20.71
N ASP A 578 -19.42 10.71 19.96
CA ASP A 578 -18.18 11.42 19.59
C ASP A 578 -17.88 11.16 18.12
N LYS A 579 -18.20 12.14 17.26
CA LYS A 579 -18.01 12.06 15.81
C LYS A 579 -16.55 12.07 15.34
N LYS A 580 -15.58 12.17 16.26
CA LYS A 580 -14.16 11.94 15.96
C LYS A 580 -13.78 10.46 15.87
N LYS A 581 -14.67 9.58 16.32
CA LYS A 581 -14.52 8.12 16.23
C LYS A 581 -15.55 7.59 15.25
N ALA A 582 -15.23 6.48 14.59
CA ALA A 582 -16.13 5.81 13.67
C ALA A 582 -17.46 5.44 14.36
N PHE A 583 -18.57 5.47 13.62
CA PHE A 583 -19.90 5.11 14.13
C PHE A 583 -19.94 3.66 14.66
N GLY A 584 -19.23 2.75 13.98
CA GLY A 584 -19.08 1.36 14.40
C GLY A 584 -18.48 1.14 15.80
N HIS A 585 -17.89 2.19 16.45
CA HIS A 585 -17.52 2.12 17.87
C HIS A 585 -18.71 2.15 18.83
N TYR A 586 -19.85 2.70 18.38
CA TYR A 586 -21.01 2.98 19.22
C TYR A 586 -22.18 2.07 18.92
N ALA A 587 -22.27 1.54 17.71
CA ALA A 587 -23.31 0.61 17.28
C ALA A 587 -22.74 -0.79 17.05
N SER A 588 -23.50 -1.83 17.45
CA SER A 588 -23.13 -3.20 17.11
C SER A 588 -23.28 -3.44 15.60
N GLN A 589 -22.46 -4.33 15.06
CA GLN A 589 -22.54 -4.73 13.66
C GLN A 589 -23.94 -5.27 13.29
N GLU A 590 -24.57 -6.05 14.20
CA GLU A 590 -25.93 -6.53 14.03
C GLU A 590 -26.94 -5.39 13.85
N LYS A 591 -26.85 -4.34 14.69
CA LYS A 591 -27.72 -3.17 14.57
C LYS A 591 -27.49 -2.39 13.28
N ILE A 592 -26.25 -2.26 12.87
CA ILE A 592 -25.85 -1.59 11.64
C ILE A 592 -26.42 -2.36 10.44
N TYR A 593 -26.22 -3.66 10.35
CA TYR A 593 -26.60 -4.51 9.22
C TYR A 593 -28.11 -4.56 8.94
N ARG A 594 -28.96 -4.21 9.87
CA ARG A 594 -30.41 -4.10 9.66
C ARG A 594 -30.92 -2.66 9.69
N SER A 595 -30.03 -1.72 9.40
CA SER A 595 -30.38 -0.29 9.31
C SER A 595 -29.96 0.29 7.97
N ARG A 596 -30.48 1.48 7.66
CA ARG A 596 -30.08 2.27 6.48
C ARG A 596 -28.81 3.09 6.73
N CYS A 597 -27.98 2.72 7.71
CA CYS A 597 -26.69 3.36 7.90
C CYS A 597 -25.72 2.92 6.79
N ILE A 598 -25.00 3.88 6.23
CA ILE A 598 -24.05 3.68 5.16
C ILE A 598 -22.65 3.97 5.69
N LYS A 599 -21.71 3.02 5.54
CA LYS A 599 -20.31 3.17 5.89
C LYS A 599 -19.59 4.12 4.95
N GLN A 600 -19.81 3.90 3.66
CA GLN A 600 -19.19 4.64 2.56
C GLN A 600 -20.10 4.70 1.36
N ALA A 601 -19.86 5.70 0.49
CA ALA A 601 -20.66 5.91 -0.70
C ALA A 601 -20.75 4.66 -1.59
N ASP A 602 -21.93 4.40 -2.07
CA ASP A 602 -22.28 3.34 -3.01
C ASP A 602 -22.83 3.97 -4.30
N ILE A 603 -24.10 4.38 -4.34
CA ILE A 603 -24.69 5.06 -5.53
C ILE A 603 -23.98 6.39 -5.82
N ILE A 604 -23.59 7.17 -4.81
CA ILE A 604 -22.84 8.42 -5.04
C ILE A 604 -21.48 8.11 -5.69
N ALA A 605 -20.79 7.03 -5.28
CA ALA A 605 -19.56 6.60 -5.93
C ALA A 605 -19.81 6.22 -7.40
N LEU A 606 -20.86 5.44 -7.69
CA LEU A 606 -21.25 5.11 -9.06
C LEU A 606 -21.46 6.36 -9.93
N MET A 607 -22.21 7.31 -9.40
CA MET A 607 -22.50 8.56 -10.13
C MET A 607 -21.27 9.44 -10.32
N SER A 608 -20.31 9.38 -9.41
CA SER A 608 -19.06 10.14 -9.52
C SER A 608 -18.13 9.61 -10.63
N ILE A 609 -18.19 8.31 -10.92
CA ILE A 609 -17.36 7.68 -11.97
C ILE A 609 -18.02 7.69 -13.36
N PHE A 610 -19.34 7.85 -13.44
CA PHE A 610 -20.10 7.94 -14.69
C PHE A 610 -21.01 9.19 -14.74
N PRO A 611 -20.50 10.40 -14.45
CA PRO A 611 -21.35 11.58 -14.30
C PRO A 611 -22.17 11.88 -15.56
N GLU A 612 -21.66 11.55 -16.75
CA GLU A 612 -22.35 11.76 -18.02
C GLU A 612 -23.53 10.81 -18.28
N LYS A 613 -23.69 9.77 -17.45
CA LYS A 613 -24.82 8.79 -17.55
C LYS A 613 -26.03 9.19 -16.72
N PHE A 614 -25.89 10.18 -15.87
CA PHE A 614 -26.94 10.61 -14.94
C PHE A 614 -27.29 12.07 -15.17
N THR A 615 -28.59 12.40 -15.01
CA THR A 615 -29.03 13.79 -15.07
C THR A 615 -28.63 14.53 -13.78
N GLU A 616 -28.49 15.85 -13.87
CA GLU A 616 -28.22 16.71 -12.71
C GLU A 616 -29.29 16.54 -11.60
N GLU A 617 -30.56 16.32 -11.99
CA GLU A 617 -31.62 16.06 -11.05
C GLU A 617 -31.43 14.72 -10.30
N GLN A 618 -31.02 13.66 -11.00
CA GLN A 618 -30.72 12.35 -10.37
C GLN A 618 -29.54 12.45 -9.41
N LEU A 619 -28.48 13.17 -9.80
CA LEU A 619 -27.32 13.42 -8.93
C LEU A 619 -27.74 14.14 -7.66
N ARG A 620 -28.50 15.23 -7.78
CA ARG A 620 -28.99 16.02 -6.65
C ARG A 620 -29.89 15.20 -5.72
N VAL A 621 -30.86 14.47 -6.27
CA VAL A 621 -31.79 13.64 -5.50
C VAL A 621 -31.03 12.54 -4.74
N ALA A 622 -30.09 11.86 -5.38
CA ALA A 622 -29.29 10.83 -4.74
C ALA A 622 -28.42 11.42 -3.60
N TYR A 623 -27.76 12.54 -3.85
CA TYR A 623 -26.94 13.21 -2.84
C TYR A 623 -27.75 13.63 -1.61
N GLU A 624 -28.91 14.28 -1.81
CA GLU A 624 -29.80 14.71 -0.73
C GLU A 624 -30.34 13.52 0.08
N TYR A 625 -30.59 12.39 -0.58
CA TYR A 625 -31.11 11.18 0.06
C TYR A 625 -30.03 10.42 0.87
N TYR A 626 -28.85 10.20 0.28
CA TYR A 626 -27.83 9.34 0.89
C TYR A 626 -26.92 10.06 1.90
N LYS A 627 -26.66 11.37 1.71
CA LYS A 627 -25.78 12.13 2.61
C LYS A 627 -26.14 12.02 4.10
N PRO A 628 -27.43 12.17 4.52
CA PRO A 628 -27.77 12.07 5.95
C PRO A 628 -27.69 10.65 6.51
N LEU A 629 -27.58 9.62 5.66
CA LEU A 629 -27.47 8.22 6.05
C LEU A 629 -26.01 7.75 6.14
N THR A 630 -25.08 8.53 5.58
CA THR A 630 -23.67 8.13 5.45
C THR A 630 -22.84 8.56 6.66
N THR A 631 -22.16 7.60 7.29
CA THR A 631 -21.31 7.83 8.48
C THR A 631 -19.89 8.23 8.11
N HIS A 632 -19.45 7.98 6.87
CA HIS A 632 -18.06 8.16 6.43
C HIS A 632 -17.04 7.40 7.31
N ASP A 633 -17.38 6.19 7.76
CA ASP A 633 -16.48 5.33 8.54
C ASP A 633 -15.36 4.71 7.69
N SER A 634 -15.31 5.05 6.42
CA SER A 634 -14.22 4.73 5.48
C SER A 634 -13.58 6.00 4.95
N SER A 635 -12.26 6.02 4.83
CA SER A 635 -11.51 7.12 4.22
C SER A 635 -11.78 7.30 2.72
N LEU A 636 -12.35 6.32 2.04
CA LEU A 636 -12.75 6.39 0.62
C LEU A 636 -14.03 7.20 0.41
N SER A 637 -14.88 7.29 1.43
CA SER A 637 -16.23 7.86 1.32
C SER A 637 -16.26 9.38 1.10
N PRO A 638 -15.50 10.23 1.86
CA PRO A 638 -15.60 11.68 1.72
C PRO A 638 -15.17 12.21 0.34
N ALA A 639 -14.32 11.47 -0.38
CA ALA A 639 -13.76 11.92 -1.65
C ALA A 639 -14.80 12.00 -2.79
N VAL A 640 -15.91 11.24 -2.67
CA VAL A 640 -16.94 11.12 -3.71
C VAL A 640 -18.25 11.84 -3.34
N HIS A 641 -18.31 12.48 -2.14
CA HIS A 641 -19.41 13.32 -1.68
C HIS A 641 -19.05 14.79 -1.83
#